data_a6166619a8ba8b61dfcc7215ea959855
#
_entry.id   a6166619a8ba8b61dfcc7215ea959855
#
_cell.length_a   1.000
_cell.length_b   1.000
_cell.length_c   1.000
_cell.angle_alpha   90.00
_cell.angle_beta   90.00
_cell.angle_gamma   90.00
#
_symmetry.space_group_name_H-M   'P 1'
#
loop_
_entity.id
_entity.type
_entity.pdbx_description
1 polymer ?
#
loop_
_entity_poly.entity_id
_entity_poly.type
_entity_poly.pdbx_seq_one_letter_code
_entity_poly.pdbx_strand_id
1 'polypeptide(L)'
;MTKQLLTQKYTNDVQQNSQKHFGYLTERMYSYRDKVLDKKPFIDAERAILVTEAYQKHQEKPNVLKRAYMLQNILEKMTIYIDDETMIVGNQASSDKDAPIFPEYTLEFVVNELDLFEKRDGDVFYITEETKEQIRNIAPFWENNNLRARAGVMLPEEVQVYMETGFFGMEGKMNSGDAHLAVNYQKLLEEGLIGFEKKARKAKADLDLTKPESIDKYHFYDSILITIEAVKTYAERFAILAKKQAKTANAKRRQELLDIASICEQVPYYPAKTFAEAVQSVWFIQCILQIESNGHSLSYGRFDQYMYPYVKADLEAGRETEDSIVERLTNLWIKTITINKVRSQAHTFSSAGSPLYQNVTIGGQTRHKEDAVNPLSFLVLKSVAQTHLPQPNLTVRYHANLDKSFMNEAIEVMKLGFGMPAFNNDEIIIPSFIKKGVSEEDAYDYSAIGCVETAVPGKWGYRCTGMSYINFPKVLLITMNNGIDPASGKRFAPSYGHFTQMTSYKELKEAWDKTLRYLTRMSVIVENAIDISLEREVPDILCSALTDNCIGRGKHLKEGGAVYDYISGLQVGIANLSDSLAALKKLVFEEKRLTTLEVWQALQSDYAGPRGEEIRQMLINEAPKYGNDDDYADSLVRECYDVYVEEIAKYPNTRYGRGPIGGIRYSGTSSISANVGQGRGTLATPDGRHAGTPLAEGCSPSHNMDKKGPTSVLKSVSKLPTDEIVGGVLLNQKVNPQTLAKEEDKQKLIALLRTFFNRLHGYHIQYNVVSRETLIDAQKHPEKHRDLIVRVAGYSAFFNVLSKATQDDIIARTEHAL
;
A
#
# COMPACT_ATOMS: atom_id res chain seq x y z
N MET A 1 18.43 -33.70 -15.77
CA MET A 1 17.11 -33.18 -15.40
C MET A 1 17.16 -31.93 -14.52
N THR A 2 18.23 -31.71 -13.76
CA THR A 2 18.37 -30.67 -12.75
C THR A 2 18.64 -29.23 -13.26
N LYS A 3 19.20 -29.07 -14.46
CA LYS A 3 19.52 -27.72 -14.99
C LYS A 3 18.35 -27.00 -15.74
N GLN A 4 17.32 -27.72 -16.15
CA GLN A 4 16.17 -27.17 -16.88
C GLN A 4 15.04 -26.67 -15.97
N LEU A 5 15.02 -27.09 -14.70
CA LEU A 5 14.00 -26.71 -13.72
C LEU A 5 14.28 -25.35 -13.04
N LEU A 6 15.52 -24.85 -13.12
CA LEU A 6 15.96 -23.64 -12.42
C LEU A 6 15.81 -22.34 -13.25
N THR A 7 15.30 -22.41 -14.46
CA THR A 7 15.10 -21.24 -15.30
C THR A 7 13.64 -20.82 -15.26
N GLN A 8 13.34 -19.72 -14.54
CA GLN A 8 12.17 -18.94 -14.83
C GLN A 8 12.09 -18.68 -16.33
N LYS A 9 10.97 -19.02 -16.96
CA LYS A 9 10.78 -18.79 -18.39
C LYS A 9 10.46 -17.32 -18.63
N TYR A 10 11.47 -16.48 -18.69
CA TYR A 10 11.30 -15.13 -19.19
C TYR A 10 10.93 -15.16 -20.68
N THR A 11 10.00 -14.28 -21.04
CA THR A 11 9.38 -14.27 -22.37
C THR A 11 10.25 -13.61 -23.44
N ASN A 12 11.33 -12.91 -23.07
CA ASN A 12 12.20 -12.21 -24.01
C ASN A 12 13.68 -12.19 -23.58
N ASP A 13 14.57 -11.94 -24.55
CA ASP A 13 16.02 -11.96 -24.36
C ASP A 13 16.51 -10.89 -23.36
N VAL A 14 15.83 -9.75 -23.26
CA VAL A 14 16.20 -8.66 -22.33
C VAL A 14 16.07 -9.15 -20.88
N GLN A 15 14.95 -9.78 -20.56
CA GLN A 15 14.70 -10.33 -19.23
C GLN A 15 15.63 -11.52 -18.94
N GLN A 16 15.85 -12.39 -19.92
CA GLN A 16 16.76 -13.52 -19.77
C GLN A 16 18.21 -13.08 -19.50
N ASN A 17 18.69 -12.03 -20.17
CA ASN A 17 20.04 -11.50 -19.96
C ASN A 17 20.18 -10.86 -18.58
N SER A 18 19.17 -10.07 -18.13
CA SER A 18 19.14 -9.51 -16.78
C SER A 18 19.09 -10.59 -15.71
N GLN A 19 18.33 -11.67 -15.91
CA GLN A 19 18.32 -12.78 -14.96
C GLN A 19 19.69 -13.47 -14.86
N LYS A 20 20.38 -13.66 -15.98
CA LYS A 20 21.74 -14.23 -15.97
C LYS A 20 22.73 -13.36 -15.17
N HIS A 21 22.54 -12.04 -15.20
CA HIS A 21 23.36 -11.10 -14.44
C HIS A 21 23.25 -11.32 -12.93
N PHE A 22 22.04 -11.50 -12.42
CA PHE A 22 21.79 -11.73 -10.98
C PHE A 22 22.02 -13.17 -10.52
N GLY A 23 22.06 -14.14 -11.44
CA GLY A 23 22.10 -15.55 -11.09
C GLY A 23 20.71 -16.09 -10.71
N TYR A 24 20.69 -17.25 -10.06
CA TYR A 24 19.48 -18.00 -9.78
C TYR A 24 19.35 -18.32 -8.29
N LEU A 25 18.13 -18.66 -7.87
CA LEU A 25 17.88 -19.20 -6.54
C LEU A 25 18.68 -20.46 -6.28
N THR A 26 19.05 -20.71 -5.03
CA THR A 26 19.51 -22.04 -4.60
C THR A 26 18.38 -23.05 -4.81
N GLU A 27 18.72 -24.33 -4.98
CA GLU A 27 17.72 -25.40 -5.14
C GLU A 27 16.70 -25.42 -4.00
N ARG A 28 17.16 -25.18 -2.77
CA ARG A 28 16.34 -25.08 -1.57
C ARG A 28 15.33 -23.93 -1.66
N MET A 29 15.78 -22.73 -2.02
CA MET A 29 14.88 -21.56 -2.10
C MET A 29 13.94 -21.64 -3.30
N TYR A 30 14.38 -22.26 -4.39
CA TYR A 30 13.51 -22.56 -5.51
C TYR A 30 12.37 -23.52 -5.10
N SER A 31 12.70 -24.61 -4.39
CA SER A 31 11.72 -25.58 -3.87
C SER A 31 10.71 -24.91 -2.94
N TYR A 32 11.18 -24.06 -2.02
CA TYR A 32 10.30 -23.37 -1.08
C TYR A 32 9.38 -22.36 -1.79
N ARG A 33 9.96 -21.57 -2.72
CA ARG A 33 9.17 -20.61 -3.52
C ARG A 33 8.05 -21.30 -4.30
N ASP A 34 8.37 -22.37 -5.02
CA ASP A 34 7.38 -23.11 -5.81
C ASP A 34 6.30 -23.72 -4.94
N LYS A 35 6.68 -24.34 -3.81
CA LYS A 35 5.73 -24.87 -2.80
C LYS A 35 4.75 -23.81 -2.34
N VAL A 36 5.22 -22.60 -2.03
CA VAL A 36 4.37 -21.48 -1.58
C VAL A 36 3.50 -20.97 -2.74
N LEU A 37 4.03 -20.86 -3.96
CA LEU A 37 3.26 -20.35 -5.11
C LEU A 37 2.15 -21.30 -5.53
N ASP A 38 2.42 -22.62 -5.55
CA ASP A 38 1.43 -23.63 -5.93
C ASP A 38 0.30 -23.82 -4.91
N LYS A 39 0.51 -23.31 -3.68
CA LYS A 39 -0.49 -23.45 -2.64
C LYS A 39 -1.70 -22.55 -2.88
N LYS A 40 -2.90 -23.15 -2.79
CA LYS A 40 -4.17 -22.42 -2.81
C LYS A 40 -4.39 -21.69 -1.50
N PRO A 41 -4.85 -20.42 -1.52
CA PRO A 41 -5.17 -19.68 -0.30
C PRO A 41 -6.53 -20.14 0.27
N PHE A 42 -6.52 -20.75 1.45
CA PHE A 42 -7.74 -21.09 2.18
C PHE A 42 -8.08 -20.00 3.19
N ILE A 43 -9.37 -19.82 3.44
CA ILE A 43 -9.84 -19.02 4.58
C ILE A 43 -9.62 -19.83 5.86
N ASP A 44 -8.96 -19.20 6.85
CA ASP A 44 -8.62 -19.81 8.12
C ASP A 44 -9.42 -19.17 9.26
N ALA A 45 -10.24 -19.97 9.96
CA ALA A 45 -11.06 -19.53 11.08
C ALA A 45 -10.31 -19.56 12.42
N GLU A 46 -9.11 -20.17 12.54
CA GLU A 46 -8.42 -20.37 13.83
C GLU A 46 -8.26 -19.04 14.57
N ARG A 47 -7.71 -18.02 13.92
CA ARG A 47 -7.55 -16.71 14.55
C ARG A 47 -8.89 -16.14 15.04
N ALA A 48 -9.94 -16.23 14.24
CA ALA A 48 -11.25 -15.68 14.59
C ALA A 48 -11.86 -16.35 15.82
N ILE A 49 -11.68 -17.66 15.96
CA ILE A 49 -12.12 -18.44 17.13
C ILE A 49 -11.35 -17.97 18.36
N LEU A 50 -10.01 -17.89 18.29
CA LEU A 50 -9.16 -17.47 19.41
C LEU A 50 -9.42 -16.02 19.84
N VAL A 51 -9.72 -15.14 18.90
CA VAL A 51 -10.14 -13.75 19.17
C VAL A 51 -11.48 -13.74 19.91
N THR A 52 -12.44 -14.53 19.44
CA THR A 52 -13.78 -14.63 20.05
C THR A 52 -13.69 -15.11 21.51
N GLU A 53 -12.92 -16.17 21.76
CA GLU A 53 -12.67 -16.67 23.13
C GLU A 53 -12.11 -15.58 24.06
N ALA A 54 -11.10 -14.83 23.57
CA ALA A 54 -10.48 -13.77 24.35
C ALA A 54 -11.44 -12.61 24.65
N TYR A 55 -12.23 -12.19 23.66
CA TYR A 55 -13.20 -11.10 23.83
C TYR A 55 -14.34 -11.50 24.78
N GLN A 56 -14.83 -12.74 24.70
CA GLN A 56 -15.84 -13.26 25.62
C GLN A 56 -15.31 -13.33 27.05
N LYS A 57 -14.08 -13.79 27.24
CA LYS A 57 -13.44 -13.91 28.56
C LYS A 57 -13.15 -12.57 29.22
N HIS A 58 -12.87 -11.53 28.44
CA HIS A 58 -12.41 -10.23 28.93
C HIS A 58 -13.37 -9.07 28.60
N GLN A 59 -14.68 -9.34 28.47
CA GLN A 59 -15.69 -8.34 28.08
C GLN A 59 -15.65 -7.07 28.94
N GLU A 60 -15.43 -7.21 30.24
CA GLU A 60 -15.42 -6.12 31.23
C GLU A 60 -14.14 -5.26 31.22
N LYS A 61 -13.13 -5.65 30.46
CA LYS A 61 -11.85 -4.93 30.44
C LYS A 61 -11.89 -3.76 29.47
N PRO A 62 -11.12 -2.67 29.72
CA PRO A 62 -10.87 -1.63 28.73
C PRO A 62 -10.35 -2.20 27.40
N ASN A 63 -10.68 -1.57 26.27
CA ASN A 63 -10.33 -2.09 24.94
C ASN A 63 -8.81 -2.31 24.75
N VAL A 64 -7.95 -1.47 25.29
CA VAL A 64 -6.49 -1.67 25.26
C VAL A 64 -6.06 -3.00 25.89
N LEU A 65 -6.66 -3.39 27.01
CA LEU A 65 -6.39 -4.68 27.66
C LEU A 65 -7.03 -5.85 26.90
N LYS A 66 -8.26 -5.69 26.38
CA LYS A 66 -8.90 -6.73 25.53
C LYS A 66 -8.02 -7.05 24.33
N ARG A 67 -7.46 -6.05 23.67
CA ARG A 67 -6.55 -6.22 22.52
C ARG A 67 -5.26 -6.94 22.92
N ALA A 68 -4.67 -6.63 24.08
CA ALA A 68 -3.48 -7.32 24.57
C ALA A 68 -3.77 -8.79 24.89
N TYR A 69 -4.87 -9.09 25.61
CA TYR A 69 -5.29 -10.46 25.91
C TYR A 69 -5.70 -11.24 24.66
N MET A 70 -6.29 -10.57 23.66
CA MET A 70 -6.57 -11.16 22.35
C MET A 70 -5.28 -11.65 21.68
N LEU A 71 -4.28 -10.77 21.59
CA LEU A 71 -3.00 -11.14 20.96
C LEU A 71 -2.29 -12.24 21.76
N GLN A 72 -2.34 -12.17 23.09
CA GLN A 72 -1.81 -13.22 23.96
C GLN A 72 -2.49 -14.56 23.67
N ASN A 73 -3.82 -14.63 23.64
CA ASN A 73 -4.55 -15.88 23.39
C ASN A 73 -4.21 -16.49 22.03
N ILE A 74 -4.01 -15.63 21.00
CA ILE A 74 -3.60 -16.08 19.67
C ILE A 74 -2.18 -16.65 19.72
N LEU A 75 -1.20 -15.89 20.19
CA LEU A 75 0.22 -16.27 20.15
C LEU A 75 0.56 -17.47 21.03
N GLU A 76 -0.21 -17.69 22.12
CA GLU A 76 -0.07 -18.87 22.97
C GLU A 76 -0.68 -20.15 22.36
N LYS A 77 -1.74 -20.03 21.54
CA LYS A 77 -2.54 -21.19 21.12
C LYS A 77 -2.49 -21.53 19.63
N MET A 78 -2.31 -20.52 18.76
CA MET A 78 -2.37 -20.73 17.32
C MET A 78 -1.44 -21.84 16.83
N THR A 79 -1.83 -22.50 15.75
CA THR A 79 -0.99 -23.49 15.07
C THR A 79 0.33 -22.87 14.61
N ILE A 80 1.44 -23.53 14.96
CA ILE A 80 2.79 -23.16 14.50
C ILE A 80 3.45 -24.33 13.78
N TYR A 81 4.26 -24.02 12.75
CA TYR A 81 4.98 -25.03 11.97
C TYR A 81 6.34 -24.54 11.50
N ILE A 82 7.24 -25.46 11.16
CA ILE A 82 8.55 -25.21 10.58
C ILE A 82 8.68 -26.09 9.34
N ASP A 83 8.76 -25.48 8.16
CA ASP A 83 9.01 -26.18 6.91
C ASP A 83 10.47 -26.64 6.77
N ASP A 84 10.69 -27.70 6.00
CA ASP A 84 12.02 -28.27 5.82
C ASP A 84 12.98 -27.31 5.07
N GLU A 85 12.46 -26.48 4.20
CA GLU A 85 13.23 -25.54 3.40
C GLU A 85 13.56 -24.23 4.13
N THR A 86 12.83 -23.88 5.18
CA THR A 86 12.97 -22.54 5.81
C THR A 86 14.13 -22.45 6.79
N MET A 87 14.76 -21.28 6.81
CA MET A 87 15.74 -20.85 7.80
C MET A 87 15.16 -19.85 8.80
N ILE A 88 13.97 -19.31 8.50
CA ILE A 88 13.26 -18.28 9.26
C ILE A 88 11.92 -18.86 9.68
N VAL A 89 11.54 -18.71 10.95
CA VAL A 89 10.30 -19.28 11.50
C VAL A 89 9.34 -18.20 11.96
N GLY A 90 8.07 -18.53 11.97
CA GLY A 90 6.96 -17.64 12.27
C GLY A 90 5.92 -17.71 11.15
N ASN A 91 4.63 -17.82 11.51
CA ASN A 91 3.51 -17.90 10.57
C ASN A 91 2.32 -17.09 11.09
N GLN A 92 1.50 -16.60 10.15
CA GLN A 92 0.30 -15.81 10.45
C GLN A 92 -0.96 -16.66 10.61
N ALA A 93 -1.04 -17.77 9.93
CA ALA A 93 -2.20 -18.66 9.84
C ALA A 93 -1.75 -20.11 9.97
N SER A 94 -2.69 -21.05 10.02
CA SER A 94 -2.45 -22.49 10.19
C SER A 94 -1.56 -23.10 9.09
N SER A 95 -1.42 -22.39 7.94
CA SER A 95 -0.60 -22.81 6.83
C SER A 95 -0.19 -21.59 5.95
N ASP A 96 0.86 -21.76 5.13
CA ASP A 96 1.32 -20.70 4.20
C ASP A 96 0.19 -20.24 3.27
N LYS A 97 0.05 -18.93 3.06
CA LYS A 97 -0.97 -18.26 2.25
C LYS A 97 -2.42 -18.43 2.73
N ASP A 98 -2.71 -19.18 3.78
CA ASP A 98 -4.05 -19.17 4.34
C ASP A 98 -4.38 -17.78 4.91
N ALA A 99 -5.64 -17.38 4.77
CA ALA A 99 -6.08 -16.04 5.08
C ALA A 99 -6.91 -16.01 6.37
N PRO A 100 -6.36 -15.50 7.49
CA PRO A 100 -7.09 -15.42 8.75
C PRO A 100 -8.17 -14.34 8.70
N ILE A 101 -9.22 -14.57 9.51
CA ILE A 101 -10.35 -13.65 9.66
C ILE A 101 -10.13 -12.77 10.90
N PHE A 102 -10.55 -11.50 10.78
CA PHE A 102 -10.46 -10.47 11.81
C PHE A 102 -11.87 -9.99 12.23
N PRO A 103 -12.60 -10.78 13.03
CA PRO A 103 -14.01 -10.50 13.34
C PRO A 103 -14.21 -9.21 14.13
N GLU A 104 -13.19 -8.76 14.88
CA GLU A 104 -13.21 -7.50 15.63
C GLU A 104 -13.26 -6.25 14.74
N TYR A 105 -12.91 -6.39 13.45
CA TYR A 105 -13.09 -5.32 12.46
C TYR A 105 -14.44 -5.44 11.77
N THR A 106 -14.74 -6.61 11.21
CA THR A 106 -16.04 -6.95 10.62
C THR A 106 -16.13 -8.45 10.32
N LEU A 107 -17.30 -9.04 10.48
CA LEU A 107 -17.58 -10.40 10.05
C LEU A 107 -18.74 -10.45 9.01
N GLU A 108 -19.46 -9.37 8.85
CA GLU A 108 -20.66 -9.27 8.01
C GLU A 108 -20.39 -9.72 6.56
N PHE A 109 -19.38 -9.09 5.90
CA PHE A 109 -19.10 -9.45 4.50
C PHE A 109 -18.60 -10.90 4.38
N VAL A 110 -17.87 -11.41 5.38
CA VAL A 110 -17.38 -12.81 5.35
C VAL A 110 -18.57 -13.77 5.35
N VAL A 111 -19.54 -13.56 6.24
CA VAL A 111 -20.77 -14.38 6.30
C VAL A 111 -21.58 -14.28 5.01
N ASN A 112 -21.72 -13.07 4.46
CA ASN A 112 -22.49 -12.84 3.24
C ASN A 112 -21.82 -13.44 1.98
N GLU A 113 -20.50 -13.60 1.98
CA GLU A 113 -19.73 -14.08 0.82
C GLU A 113 -19.23 -15.52 0.97
N LEU A 114 -19.63 -16.29 1.99
CA LEU A 114 -19.16 -17.67 2.26
C LEU A 114 -19.26 -18.59 1.03
N ASP A 115 -20.31 -18.46 0.22
CA ASP A 115 -20.55 -19.26 -0.97
C ASP A 115 -20.08 -18.61 -2.28
N LEU A 116 -19.45 -17.42 -2.17
CA LEU A 116 -18.99 -16.63 -3.29
C LEU A 116 -17.47 -16.61 -3.44
N PHE A 117 -16.69 -16.85 -2.35
CA PHE A 117 -15.22 -16.73 -2.34
C PHE A 117 -14.53 -17.52 -3.46
N GLU A 118 -15.00 -18.73 -3.77
CA GLU A 118 -14.45 -19.58 -4.83
C GLU A 118 -14.92 -19.20 -6.25
N LYS A 119 -15.93 -18.33 -6.35
CA LYS A 119 -16.55 -17.90 -7.63
C LYS A 119 -16.15 -16.50 -8.07
N ARG A 120 -15.25 -15.85 -7.33
CA ARG A 120 -14.80 -14.48 -7.62
C ARG A 120 -14.06 -14.39 -8.96
N ASP A 121 -14.24 -13.28 -9.66
CA ASP A 121 -13.38 -12.87 -10.77
C ASP A 121 -12.14 -12.13 -10.18
N GLY A 122 -11.07 -12.89 -9.96
CA GLY A 122 -9.86 -12.42 -9.25
C GLY A 122 -9.95 -12.58 -7.72
N ASP A 123 -8.79 -12.64 -7.07
CA ASP A 123 -8.66 -12.80 -5.60
C ASP A 123 -9.52 -13.93 -5.01
N VAL A 124 -9.40 -15.10 -5.62
CA VAL A 124 -10.15 -16.31 -5.23
C VAL A 124 -9.62 -16.87 -3.92
N PHE A 125 -10.50 -17.14 -2.96
CA PHE A 125 -10.19 -17.87 -1.75
C PHE A 125 -10.98 -19.19 -1.73
N TYR A 126 -10.36 -20.23 -1.19
CA TYR A 126 -11.00 -21.52 -0.97
C TYR A 126 -11.49 -21.60 0.48
N ILE A 127 -12.57 -22.33 0.72
CA ILE A 127 -13.15 -22.47 2.06
C ILE A 127 -13.78 -23.85 2.23
N THR A 128 -13.55 -24.51 3.37
CA THR A 128 -14.16 -25.79 3.70
C THR A 128 -15.53 -25.59 4.36
N GLU A 129 -16.42 -26.59 4.30
CA GLU A 129 -17.71 -26.54 4.98
C GLU A 129 -17.54 -26.44 6.50
N GLU A 130 -16.52 -27.09 7.06
CA GLU A 130 -16.17 -26.97 8.48
C GLU A 130 -15.83 -25.52 8.85
N THR A 131 -15.01 -24.86 8.05
CA THR A 131 -14.66 -23.44 8.25
C THR A 131 -15.90 -22.55 8.16
N LYS A 132 -16.80 -22.80 7.21
CA LYS A 132 -18.08 -22.07 7.12
C LYS A 132 -18.93 -22.21 8.37
N GLU A 133 -19.02 -23.42 8.91
CA GLU A 133 -19.78 -23.69 10.15
C GLU A 133 -19.14 -22.97 11.34
N GLN A 134 -17.82 -23.06 11.49
CA GLN A 134 -17.08 -22.35 12.53
C GLN A 134 -17.35 -20.84 12.51
N ILE A 135 -17.34 -20.23 11.29
CA ILE A 135 -17.63 -18.80 11.11
C ILE A 135 -19.07 -18.47 11.50
N ARG A 136 -20.05 -19.28 11.08
CA ARG A 136 -21.46 -19.08 11.44
C ARG A 136 -21.68 -19.17 12.94
N ASN A 137 -20.96 -20.04 13.64
CA ASN A 137 -21.09 -20.22 15.08
C ASN A 137 -20.61 -19.02 15.89
N ILE A 138 -19.59 -18.31 15.43
CA ILE A 138 -19.07 -17.10 16.12
C ILE A 138 -19.81 -15.82 15.69
N ALA A 139 -20.50 -15.80 14.55
CA ALA A 139 -21.09 -14.60 13.96
C ALA A 139 -22.05 -13.83 14.89
N PRO A 140 -22.95 -14.48 15.66
CA PRO A 140 -23.89 -13.76 16.55
C PRO A 140 -23.20 -12.90 17.60
N PHE A 141 -22.03 -13.31 18.11
CA PHE A 141 -21.26 -12.52 19.07
C PHE A 141 -20.74 -11.22 18.45
N TRP A 142 -20.40 -11.23 17.15
CA TRP A 142 -19.78 -10.11 16.45
C TRP A 142 -20.77 -9.17 15.75
N GLU A 143 -22.05 -9.45 15.70
CA GLU A 143 -23.05 -8.67 14.97
C GLU A 143 -22.99 -7.17 15.32
N ASN A 144 -22.86 -6.82 16.61
CA ASN A 144 -22.77 -5.44 17.09
C ASN A 144 -21.46 -5.12 17.85
N ASN A 145 -20.53 -6.07 17.92
CA ASN A 145 -19.29 -5.96 18.71
C ASN A 145 -18.03 -5.73 17.86
N ASN A 146 -18.16 -5.19 16.67
CA ASN A 146 -17.06 -4.95 15.75
C ASN A 146 -16.93 -3.49 15.36
N LEU A 147 -15.75 -3.13 14.79
CA LEU A 147 -15.42 -1.79 14.35
C LEU A 147 -16.46 -1.22 13.37
N ARG A 148 -16.87 -2.00 12.35
CA ARG A 148 -17.80 -1.55 11.30
C ARG A 148 -19.14 -1.13 11.92
N ALA A 149 -19.71 -1.94 12.78
CA ALA A 149 -20.98 -1.65 13.46
C ALA A 149 -20.87 -0.38 14.32
N ARG A 150 -19.78 -0.23 15.08
CA ARG A 150 -19.52 0.94 15.93
C ARG A 150 -19.29 2.20 15.12
N ALA A 151 -18.49 2.14 14.05
CA ALA A 151 -18.27 3.26 13.16
C ALA A 151 -19.56 3.70 12.43
N GLY A 152 -20.43 2.75 12.04
CA GLY A 152 -21.72 3.04 11.44
C GLY A 152 -22.62 3.90 12.31
N VAL A 153 -22.67 3.61 13.63
CA VAL A 153 -23.45 4.40 14.60
C VAL A 153 -22.86 5.81 14.83
N MET A 154 -21.55 5.98 14.62
CA MET A 154 -20.87 7.26 14.79
C MET A 154 -21.08 8.24 13.63
N LEU A 155 -21.56 7.76 12.47
CA LEU A 155 -21.74 8.60 11.28
C LEU A 155 -22.94 9.53 11.42
N PRO A 156 -22.77 10.87 11.28
CA PRO A 156 -23.89 11.80 11.21
C PRO A 156 -24.83 11.50 10.02
N GLU A 157 -26.11 11.82 10.17
CA GLU A 157 -27.14 11.59 9.14
C GLU A 157 -26.79 12.26 7.81
N GLU A 158 -26.23 13.48 7.85
CA GLU A 158 -25.86 14.27 6.66
C GLU A 158 -24.82 13.59 5.73
N VAL A 159 -24.05 12.61 6.24
CA VAL A 159 -23.03 11.90 5.45
C VAL A 159 -23.40 10.46 5.10
N GLN A 160 -24.54 9.96 5.55
CA GLN A 160 -24.95 8.57 5.28
C GLN A 160 -25.13 8.27 3.79
N VAL A 161 -25.62 9.23 3.01
CA VAL A 161 -25.78 9.08 1.55
C VAL A 161 -24.47 8.72 0.84
N TYR A 162 -23.34 9.20 1.32
CA TYR A 162 -22.05 8.89 0.73
C TYR A 162 -21.56 7.49 1.08
N MET A 163 -21.93 6.99 2.25
CA MET A 163 -21.64 5.60 2.68
C MET A 163 -22.50 4.60 1.93
N GLU A 164 -23.79 4.84 1.81
CA GLU A 164 -24.75 4.00 1.06
C GLU A 164 -24.35 3.85 -0.41
N THR A 165 -23.80 4.88 -1.01
CA THR A 165 -23.37 4.90 -2.42
C THR A 165 -21.90 4.52 -2.63
N GLY A 166 -21.14 4.34 -1.56
CA GLY A 166 -19.70 4.07 -1.64
C GLY A 166 -18.87 5.22 -2.25
N PHE A 167 -19.40 6.45 -2.24
CA PHE A 167 -18.82 7.58 -2.97
C PHE A 167 -17.38 7.90 -2.58
N PHE A 168 -17.04 7.86 -1.30
CA PHE A 168 -15.67 8.11 -0.81
C PHE A 168 -14.80 6.85 -0.74
N GLY A 169 -15.30 5.68 -1.09
CA GLY A 169 -14.54 4.43 -1.00
C GLY A 169 -14.11 4.04 0.43
N MET A 170 -14.83 4.52 1.46
CA MET A 170 -14.47 4.36 2.88
C MET A 170 -14.79 2.99 3.46
N GLU A 171 -15.59 2.18 2.78
CA GLU A 171 -16.04 0.89 3.29
C GLU A 171 -14.86 -0.04 3.65
N GLY A 172 -13.79 -0.02 2.84
CA GLY A 172 -12.58 -0.76 3.12
C GLY A 172 -11.97 -0.43 4.48
N LYS A 173 -11.98 0.82 4.88
CA LYS A 173 -11.41 1.28 6.17
C LYS A 173 -12.23 0.80 7.37
N MET A 174 -13.55 0.78 7.25
CA MET A 174 -14.44 0.23 8.28
C MET A 174 -14.30 -1.27 8.42
N ASN A 175 -13.97 -1.97 7.33
CA ASN A 175 -13.87 -3.44 7.32
C ASN A 175 -12.48 -3.95 7.72
N SER A 176 -11.42 -3.23 7.39
CA SER A 176 -10.05 -3.71 7.60
C SER A 176 -9.20 -2.82 8.51
N GLY A 177 -9.64 -1.60 8.80
CA GLY A 177 -8.73 -0.60 9.33
C GLY A 177 -7.64 -0.27 8.32
N ASP A 178 -6.59 0.37 8.78
CA ASP A 178 -5.46 0.75 7.92
C ASP A 178 -4.21 0.94 8.79
N ALA A 179 -3.09 0.36 8.41
CA ALA A 179 -1.85 0.50 9.16
C ALA A 179 -0.95 1.58 8.55
N HIS A 180 -0.50 1.44 7.33
CA HIS A 180 0.34 2.38 6.57
C HIS A 180 1.46 3.02 7.39
N LEU A 181 2.33 2.19 7.97
CA LEU A 181 3.46 2.62 8.79
C LEU A 181 4.59 1.60 8.76
N ALA A 182 5.74 1.98 9.30
CA ALA A 182 6.82 1.09 9.67
C ALA A 182 7.18 1.35 11.14
N VAL A 183 7.34 0.28 11.94
CA VAL A 183 7.79 0.38 13.33
C VAL A 183 9.28 0.66 13.43
N ASN A 184 9.79 0.95 14.62
CA ASN A 184 11.20 1.21 14.85
C ASN A 184 12.02 -0.09 14.93
N TYR A 185 12.29 -0.71 13.78
CA TYR A 185 13.10 -1.93 13.69
C TYR A 185 14.53 -1.73 14.19
N GLN A 186 15.11 -0.55 13.99
CA GLN A 186 16.46 -0.26 14.49
C GLN A 186 16.52 -0.41 16.01
N LYS A 187 15.64 0.27 16.75
CA LYS A 187 15.58 0.16 18.21
C LYS A 187 15.23 -1.26 18.67
N LEU A 188 14.34 -1.95 17.95
CA LEU A 188 14.04 -3.35 18.25
C LEU A 188 15.31 -4.21 18.22
N LEU A 189 16.13 -4.07 17.20
CA LEU A 189 17.36 -4.85 17.06
C LEU A 189 18.42 -4.50 18.09
N GLU A 190 18.55 -3.20 18.42
CA GLU A 190 19.52 -2.68 19.38
C GLU A 190 19.16 -2.97 20.85
N GLU A 191 17.88 -2.91 21.20
CA GLU A 191 17.44 -2.99 22.59
C GLU A 191 16.71 -4.31 22.93
N GLY A 192 16.16 -5.02 21.93
CA GLY A 192 15.21 -6.13 22.12
C GLY A 192 13.91 -5.66 22.79
N LEU A 193 12.90 -6.49 22.84
CA LEU A 193 11.64 -6.19 23.53
C LEU A 193 11.85 -5.95 25.03
N ILE A 194 12.89 -6.53 25.64
CA ILE A 194 13.28 -6.27 27.03
C ILE A 194 13.58 -4.79 27.32
N GLY A 195 14.10 -4.06 26.32
CA GLY A 195 14.31 -2.61 26.44
C GLY A 195 12.99 -1.84 26.55
N PHE A 196 12.01 -2.20 25.71
CA PHE A 196 10.67 -1.61 25.74
C PHE A 196 9.91 -2.00 27.01
N GLU A 197 10.04 -3.24 27.46
CA GLU A 197 9.47 -3.71 28.72
C GLU A 197 9.98 -2.88 29.92
N LYS A 198 11.29 -2.68 30.01
CA LYS A 198 11.89 -1.85 31.08
C LYS A 198 11.34 -0.41 31.05
N LYS A 199 11.22 0.19 29.87
CA LYS A 199 10.64 1.54 29.71
C LYS A 199 9.16 1.57 30.17
N ALA A 200 8.35 0.59 29.78
CA ALA A 200 6.94 0.52 30.17
C ALA A 200 6.78 0.30 31.70
N ARG A 201 7.55 -0.61 32.29
CA ARG A 201 7.57 -0.84 33.75
C ARG A 201 7.95 0.41 34.52
N LYS A 202 9.01 1.11 34.10
CA LYS A 202 9.43 2.36 34.73
C LYS A 202 8.32 3.42 34.61
N ALA A 203 7.82 3.68 33.40
CA ALA A 203 6.77 4.66 33.18
C ALA A 203 5.50 4.36 34.00
N LYS A 204 5.14 3.06 34.16
CA LYS A 204 4.03 2.63 35.00
C LYS A 204 4.29 2.90 36.49
N ALA A 205 5.50 2.62 36.98
CA ALA A 205 5.89 2.84 38.37
C ALA A 205 5.91 4.34 38.75
N ASP A 206 6.21 5.19 37.81
CA ASP A 206 6.29 6.66 38.02
C ASP A 206 4.89 7.35 37.97
N LEU A 207 3.78 6.60 37.74
CA LEU A 207 2.43 7.17 37.68
C LEU A 207 1.92 7.66 39.05
N ASP A 208 1.39 8.85 39.06
CA ASP A 208 0.55 9.35 40.16
C ASP A 208 -0.93 8.99 39.84
N LEU A 209 -1.40 7.91 40.46
CA LEU A 209 -2.77 7.40 40.23
C LEU A 209 -3.87 8.27 40.82
N THR A 210 -3.53 9.37 41.52
CA THR A 210 -4.51 10.36 41.94
C THR A 210 -4.93 11.28 40.79
N LYS A 211 -4.19 11.26 39.68
CA LYS A 211 -4.51 12.00 38.46
C LYS A 211 -5.40 11.17 37.52
N PRO A 212 -6.56 11.68 37.07
CA PRO A 212 -7.49 10.92 36.25
C PRO A 212 -6.86 10.31 34.99
N GLU A 213 -6.03 11.06 34.27
CA GLU A 213 -5.34 10.60 33.06
C GLU A 213 -4.32 9.48 33.28
N SER A 214 -3.90 9.25 34.51
CA SER A 214 -2.98 8.17 34.88
C SER A 214 -3.64 6.80 34.85
N ILE A 215 -4.97 6.73 34.96
CA ILE A 215 -5.71 5.46 34.93
C ILE A 215 -5.62 4.84 33.54
N ASP A 216 -5.84 5.62 32.47
CA ASP A 216 -5.74 5.12 31.10
C ASP A 216 -4.29 4.72 30.77
N LYS A 217 -3.32 5.54 31.18
CA LYS A 217 -1.88 5.21 31.03
C LYS A 217 -1.51 3.91 31.76
N TYR A 218 -2.03 3.69 32.95
CA TYR A 218 -1.81 2.45 33.70
C TYR A 218 -2.25 1.22 32.91
N HIS A 219 -3.46 1.25 32.35
CA HIS A 219 -3.96 0.16 31.52
C HIS A 219 -3.20 -0.01 30.20
N PHE A 220 -2.75 1.10 29.60
CA PHE A 220 -1.93 1.05 28.40
C PHE A 220 -0.56 0.39 28.69
N TYR A 221 0.11 0.73 29.77
CA TYR A 221 1.38 0.07 30.13
C TYR A 221 1.19 -1.40 30.46
N ASP A 222 0.10 -1.78 31.13
CA ASP A 222 -0.23 -3.21 31.36
C ASP A 222 -0.44 -3.94 30.04
N SER A 223 -1.14 -3.34 29.10
CA SER A 223 -1.36 -3.93 27.78
C SER A 223 -0.04 -4.18 27.04
N ILE A 224 0.93 -3.26 27.13
CA ILE A 224 2.27 -3.45 26.54
C ILE A 224 2.99 -4.64 27.21
N LEU A 225 2.97 -4.74 28.53
CA LEU A 225 3.65 -5.82 29.26
C LEU A 225 3.06 -7.20 28.89
N ILE A 226 1.73 -7.31 28.83
CA ILE A 226 1.03 -8.52 28.39
C ILE A 226 1.44 -8.88 26.95
N THR A 227 1.48 -7.90 26.06
CA THR A 227 1.82 -8.10 24.64
C THR A 227 3.27 -8.56 24.46
N ILE A 228 4.22 -7.97 25.18
CA ILE A 228 5.64 -8.37 25.10
C ILE A 228 5.83 -9.82 25.59
N GLU A 229 5.18 -10.21 26.69
CA GLU A 229 5.25 -11.58 27.18
C GLU A 229 4.64 -12.58 26.18
N ALA A 230 3.54 -12.19 25.52
CA ALA A 230 2.92 -13.01 24.47
C ALA A 230 3.86 -13.23 23.27
N VAL A 231 4.56 -12.18 22.81
CA VAL A 231 5.54 -12.28 21.71
C VAL A 231 6.71 -13.19 22.11
N LYS A 232 7.20 -13.06 23.34
CA LYS A 232 8.26 -13.92 23.89
C LYS A 232 7.83 -15.39 23.91
N THR A 233 6.63 -15.66 24.42
CA THR A 233 6.04 -17.02 24.44
C THR A 233 5.92 -17.62 23.03
N TYR A 234 5.53 -16.81 22.05
CA TYR A 234 5.47 -17.25 20.65
C TYR A 234 6.83 -17.70 20.11
N ALA A 235 7.88 -16.92 20.35
CA ALA A 235 9.24 -17.27 19.95
C ALA A 235 9.74 -18.54 20.67
N GLU A 236 9.48 -18.68 21.98
CA GLU A 236 9.83 -19.87 22.79
C GLU A 236 9.13 -21.13 22.26
N ARG A 237 7.88 -21.02 21.82
CA ARG A 237 7.16 -22.14 21.19
C ARG A 237 7.87 -22.65 19.94
N PHE A 238 8.40 -21.77 19.09
CA PHE A 238 9.20 -22.14 17.93
C PHE A 238 10.53 -22.78 18.34
N ALA A 239 11.20 -22.30 19.38
CA ALA A 239 12.42 -22.92 19.90
C ALA A 239 12.15 -24.36 20.36
N ILE A 240 11.06 -24.60 21.08
CA ILE A 240 10.63 -25.93 21.53
C ILE A 240 10.34 -26.84 20.31
N LEU A 241 9.59 -26.34 19.33
CA LEU A 241 9.24 -27.08 18.12
C LEU A 241 10.49 -27.47 17.32
N ALA A 242 11.42 -26.53 17.12
CA ALA A 242 12.68 -26.75 16.41
C ALA A 242 13.54 -27.86 17.11
N LYS A 243 13.69 -27.80 18.45
CA LYS A 243 14.38 -28.83 19.25
C LYS A 243 13.69 -30.18 19.12
N LYS A 244 12.36 -30.21 19.05
CA LYS A 244 11.58 -31.44 18.85
C LYS A 244 11.85 -32.05 17.48
N GLN A 245 11.80 -31.26 16.40
CA GLN A 245 12.04 -31.72 15.03
C GLN A 245 13.52 -32.16 14.82
N ALA A 246 14.48 -31.49 15.47
CA ALA A 246 15.90 -31.83 15.41
C ALA A 246 16.19 -33.28 15.83
N LYS A 247 15.35 -33.92 16.66
CA LYS A 247 15.56 -35.29 17.12
C LYS A 247 15.44 -36.30 15.97
N THR A 248 14.67 -36.03 14.95
CA THR A 248 14.37 -36.94 13.83
C THR A 248 15.01 -36.51 12.52
N ALA A 249 15.58 -35.30 12.45
CA ALA A 249 16.18 -34.74 11.26
C ALA A 249 17.56 -35.35 10.94
N ASN A 250 17.95 -35.30 9.65
CA ASN A 250 19.31 -35.62 9.24
C ASN A 250 20.35 -34.66 9.85
N ALA A 251 21.63 -35.00 9.80
CA ALA A 251 22.67 -34.24 10.51
C ALA A 251 22.71 -32.75 10.14
N LYS A 252 22.58 -32.39 8.87
CA LYS A 252 22.58 -31.00 8.38
C LYS A 252 21.36 -30.26 8.90
N ARG A 253 20.16 -30.81 8.69
CA ARG A 253 18.89 -30.15 9.11
C ARG A 253 18.80 -30.10 10.64
N ARG A 254 19.33 -31.08 11.34
CA ARG A 254 19.40 -31.08 12.81
C ARG A 254 20.16 -29.87 13.33
N GLN A 255 21.35 -29.59 12.75
CA GLN A 255 22.11 -28.41 13.18
C GLN A 255 21.36 -27.11 12.88
N GLU A 256 20.78 -26.95 11.69
CA GLU A 256 19.95 -25.80 11.34
C GLU A 256 18.78 -25.60 12.29
N LEU A 257 18.08 -26.67 12.71
CA LEU A 257 16.97 -26.60 13.65
C LEU A 257 17.44 -26.23 15.07
N LEU A 258 18.62 -26.64 15.48
CA LEU A 258 19.22 -26.23 16.75
C LEU A 258 19.64 -24.77 16.72
N ASP A 259 20.16 -24.28 15.59
CA ASP A 259 20.48 -22.87 15.39
C ASP A 259 19.21 -22.01 15.40
N ILE A 260 18.14 -22.43 14.71
CA ILE A 260 16.81 -21.80 14.78
C ILE A 260 16.30 -21.72 16.22
N ALA A 261 16.43 -22.81 16.98
CA ALA A 261 16.01 -22.83 18.39
C ALA A 261 16.78 -21.79 19.21
N SER A 262 18.11 -21.72 19.06
CA SER A 262 18.96 -20.76 19.77
C SER A 262 18.61 -19.31 19.39
N ILE A 263 18.37 -19.05 18.09
CA ILE A 263 17.94 -17.75 17.60
C ILE A 263 16.59 -17.34 18.23
N CYS A 264 15.62 -18.26 18.27
CA CYS A 264 14.31 -17.99 18.86
C CYS A 264 14.35 -17.77 20.39
N GLU A 265 15.34 -18.32 21.09
CA GLU A 265 15.58 -18.05 22.52
C GLU A 265 16.23 -16.68 22.75
N GLN A 266 16.91 -16.12 21.73
CA GLN A 266 17.54 -14.81 21.80
C GLN A 266 16.56 -13.71 21.37
N VAL A 267 15.94 -13.82 20.20
CA VAL A 267 15.16 -12.74 19.58
C VAL A 267 13.68 -13.10 19.42
N PRO A 268 12.77 -12.13 19.46
CA PRO A 268 12.97 -10.66 19.50
C PRO A 268 13.07 -10.11 20.93
N TYR A 269 13.07 -10.96 21.95
CA TYR A 269 13.05 -10.50 23.35
C TYR A 269 14.36 -9.82 23.78
N TYR A 270 15.51 -10.42 23.44
CA TYR A 270 16.82 -9.79 23.62
C TYR A 270 17.34 -9.11 22.36
N PRO A 271 18.33 -8.18 22.48
CA PRO A 271 18.97 -7.57 21.32
C PRO A 271 19.55 -8.58 20.33
N ALA A 272 19.48 -8.30 19.04
CA ALA A 272 20.14 -9.11 18.02
C ALA A 272 21.67 -8.92 18.06
N LYS A 273 22.42 -9.99 17.80
CA LYS A 273 23.90 -9.98 17.77
C LYS A 273 24.47 -10.36 16.40
N THR A 274 23.69 -11.07 15.61
CA THR A 274 24.08 -11.58 14.28
C THR A 274 23.05 -11.21 13.23
N PHE A 275 23.43 -11.30 11.97
CA PHE A 275 22.49 -11.06 10.86
C PHE A 275 21.32 -12.07 10.87
N ALA A 276 21.59 -13.33 11.20
CA ALA A 276 20.52 -14.33 11.31
C ALA A 276 19.50 -13.98 12.40
N GLU A 277 19.96 -13.54 13.58
CA GLU A 277 19.09 -13.06 14.66
C GLU A 277 18.33 -11.80 14.26
N ALA A 278 18.99 -10.86 13.59
CA ALA A 278 18.36 -9.63 13.12
C ALA A 278 17.20 -9.90 12.14
N VAL A 279 17.42 -10.77 11.15
CA VAL A 279 16.39 -11.15 10.18
C VAL A 279 15.23 -11.87 10.87
N GLN A 280 15.50 -12.80 11.78
CA GLN A 280 14.46 -13.52 12.53
C GLN A 280 13.66 -12.57 13.43
N SER A 281 14.31 -11.61 14.08
CA SER A 281 13.66 -10.61 14.93
C SER A 281 12.70 -9.73 14.11
N VAL A 282 13.18 -9.21 12.97
CA VAL A 282 12.37 -8.40 12.05
C VAL A 282 11.18 -9.22 11.52
N TRP A 283 11.40 -10.47 11.13
CA TRP A 283 10.30 -11.32 10.63
C TRP A 283 9.26 -11.63 11.70
N PHE A 284 9.67 -11.99 12.92
CA PHE A 284 8.70 -12.23 14.00
C PHE A 284 7.80 -11.01 14.23
N ILE A 285 8.39 -9.82 14.32
CA ILE A 285 7.62 -8.60 14.54
C ILE A 285 6.74 -8.29 13.32
N GLN A 286 7.26 -8.36 12.10
CA GLN A 286 6.48 -8.14 10.88
C GLN A 286 5.26 -9.08 10.81
N CYS A 287 5.47 -10.35 11.09
CA CYS A 287 4.41 -11.38 11.10
C CYS A 287 3.37 -11.11 12.20
N ILE A 288 3.81 -10.79 13.43
CA ILE A 288 2.91 -10.57 14.56
C ILE A 288 2.11 -9.27 14.39
N LEU A 289 2.69 -8.20 13.82
CA LEU A 289 1.95 -6.99 13.46
C LEU A 289 0.82 -7.30 12.47
N GLN A 290 1.04 -8.26 11.55
CA GLN A 290 0.01 -8.73 10.61
C GLN A 290 -1.05 -9.62 11.26
N ILE A 291 -0.75 -10.23 12.43
CA ILE A 291 -1.71 -10.95 13.28
C ILE A 291 -2.50 -9.98 14.15
N GLU A 292 -1.85 -8.94 14.70
CA GLU A 292 -2.47 -7.94 15.57
C GLU A 292 -3.52 -7.11 14.84
N SER A 293 -3.20 -6.64 13.63
CA SER A 293 -4.02 -5.70 12.86
C SER A 293 -4.48 -6.28 11.53
N ASN A 294 -5.73 -6.00 11.15
CA ASN A 294 -6.26 -6.31 9.82
C ASN A 294 -5.83 -5.29 8.75
N GLY A 295 -5.16 -4.21 9.13
CA GLY A 295 -4.63 -3.23 8.18
C GLY A 295 -3.57 -3.80 7.24
N HIS A 296 -3.23 -3.05 6.22
CA HIS A 296 -2.19 -3.38 5.25
C HIS A 296 -1.10 -2.30 5.22
N SER A 297 -0.05 -2.49 4.40
CA SER A 297 1.05 -1.53 4.25
C SER A 297 1.96 -1.38 5.49
N LEU A 298 1.99 -2.43 6.34
CA LEU A 298 3.04 -2.58 7.34
C LEU A 298 4.36 -2.84 6.63
N SER A 299 5.27 -1.87 6.64
CA SER A 299 6.46 -1.84 5.80
C SER A 299 7.73 -2.06 6.61
N TYR A 300 8.80 -2.50 5.94
CA TYR A 300 10.09 -2.77 6.57
C TYR A 300 10.94 -1.50 6.80
N GLY A 301 10.55 -0.37 6.21
CA GLY A 301 11.32 0.87 6.32
C GLY A 301 12.65 0.83 5.57
N ARG A 302 13.65 1.55 6.06
CA ARG A 302 14.99 1.65 5.47
C ARG A 302 15.83 0.42 5.77
N PHE A 303 15.47 -0.69 5.16
CA PHE A 303 15.98 -2.02 5.49
C PHE A 303 17.51 -2.14 5.40
N ASP A 304 18.12 -1.61 4.36
CA ASP A 304 19.56 -1.66 4.14
C ASP A 304 20.36 -0.84 5.17
N GLN A 305 19.72 0.13 5.83
CA GLN A 305 20.38 0.97 6.82
C GLN A 305 20.48 0.27 8.18
N TYR A 306 19.34 -0.19 8.74
CA TYR A 306 19.33 -0.78 10.08
C TYR A 306 19.86 -2.23 10.10
N MET A 307 19.87 -2.94 8.96
CA MET A 307 20.41 -4.30 8.86
C MET A 307 21.91 -4.36 8.55
N TYR A 308 22.46 -3.32 7.88
CA TYR A 308 23.85 -3.36 7.43
C TYR A 308 24.87 -3.53 8.53
N PRO A 309 24.76 -2.95 9.74
CA PRO A 309 25.71 -3.20 10.83
C PRO A 309 25.90 -4.69 11.16
N TYR A 310 24.83 -5.47 11.13
CA TYR A 310 24.85 -6.91 11.39
C TYR A 310 25.48 -7.69 10.23
N VAL A 311 25.14 -7.33 9.00
CA VAL A 311 25.75 -7.91 7.77
C VAL A 311 27.26 -7.66 7.77
N LYS A 312 27.69 -6.42 8.00
CA LYS A 312 29.09 -6.04 8.03
C LYS A 312 29.88 -6.86 9.07
N ALA A 313 29.37 -6.91 10.29
CA ALA A 313 29.99 -7.64 11.40
C ALA A 313 30.11 -9.16 11.11
N ASP A 314 29.09 -9.75 10.45
CA ASP A 314 29.11 -11.18 10.15
C ASP A 314 30.01 -11.53 8.96
N LEU A 315 30.10 -10.66 7.94
CA LEU A 315 31.08 -10.79 6.85
C LEU A 315 32.51 -10.66 7.36
N GLU A 316 32.81 -9.64 8.18
CA GLU A 316 34.14 -9.42 8.76
C GLU A 316 34.59 -10.57 9.68
N ALA A 317 33.64 -11.19 10.40
CA ALA A 317 33.88 -12.34 11.25
C ALA A 317 33.90 -13.69 10.52
N GLY A 318 33.59 -13.72 9.21
CA GLY A 318 33.50 -14.96 8.41
C GLY A 318 32.33 -15.88 8.81
N ARG A 319 31.30 -15.36 9.50
CA ARG A 319 30.10 -16.13 9.87
C ARG A 319 29.13 -16.25 8.71
N GLU A 320 29.06 -15.26 7.84
CA GLU A 320 28.24 -15.23 6.63
C GLU A 320 29.09 -14.93 5.39
N THR A 321 28.58 -15.28 4.21
CA THR A 321 29.08 -14.89 2.89
C THR A 321 28.00 -14.10 2.16
N GLU A 322 28.33 -13.39 1.08
CA GLU A 322 27.31 -12.70 0.29
C GLU A 322 26.21 -13.65 -0.20
N ASP A 323 26.56 -14.87 -0.62
CA ASP A 323 25.59 -15.85 -1.09
C ASP A 323 24.69 -16.36 0.04
N SER A 324 25.21 -16.58 1.25
CA SER A 324 24.38 -16.97 2.39
C SER A 324 23.47 -15.84 2.86
N ILE A 325 23.92 -14.59 2.78
CA ILE A 325 23.07 -13.40 3.04
C ILE A 325 21.94 -13.34 2.02
N VAL A 326 22.24 -13.48 0.72
CA VAL A 326 21.24 -13.48 -0.34
C VAL A 326 20.24 -14.62 -0.16
N GLU A 327 20.67 -15.81 0.20
CA GLU A 327 19.77 -16.94 0.47
C GLU A 327 18.83 -16.66 1.65
N ARG A 328 19.34 -16.07 2.73
CA ARG A 328 18.51 -15.68 3.89
C ARG A 328 17.53 -14.57 3.57
N LEU A 329 17.93 -13.56 2.79
CA LEU A 329 17.03 -12.52 2.29
C LEU A 329 15.95 -13.12 1.38
N THR A 330 16.31 -14.01 0.49
CA THR A 330 15.36 -14.75 -0.37
C THR A 330 14.33 -15.50 0.48
N ASN A 331 14.76 -16.18 1.55
CA ASN A 331 13.84 -16.83 2.47
C ASN A 331 12.88 -15.83 3.14
N LEU A 332 13.37 -14.64 3.55
CA LEU A 332 12.54 -13.58 4.10
C LEU A 332 11.48 -13.09 3.07
N TRP A 333 11.87 -12.91 1.80
CA TRP A 333 10.93 -12.47 0.77
C TRP A 333 9.87 -13.53 0.45
N ILE A 334 10.23 -14.82 0.45
CA ILE A 334 9.26 -15.92 0.31
C ILE A 334 8.31 -15.92 1.52
N LYS A 335 8.83 -15.76 2.74
CA LYS A 335 7.98 -15.63 3.95
C LYS A 335 7.03 -14.42 3.86
N THR A 336 7.48 -13.32 3.29
CA THR A 336 6.65 -12.11 3.12
C THR A 336 5.39 -12.37 2.30
N ILE A 337 5.43 -13.23 1.28
CA ILE A 337 4.25 -13.58 0.48
C ILE A 337 3.36 -14.68 1.10
N THR A 338 3.78 -15.30 2.20
CA THR A 338 2.90 -16.25 2.91
C THR A 338 1.83 -15.53 3.72
N ILE A 339 2.01 -14.24 4.01
CA ILE A 339 1.02 -13.39 4.69
C ILE A 339 -0.17 -13.12 3.76
N ASN A 340 -1.37 -13.33 4.27
CA ASN A 340 -2.59 -13.09 3.51
C ASN A 340 -3.72 -12.55 4.42
N LYS A 341 -4.74 -11.93 3.84
CA LYS A 341 -5.90 -11.40 4.57
C LYS A 341 -7.15 -11.47 3.71
N VAL A 342 -8.26 -11.88 4.30
CA VAL A 342 -9.56 -11.90 3.62
C VAL A 342 -10.05 -10.46 3.42
N ARG A 343 -10.50 -10.14 2.20
CA ARG A 343 -11.14 -8.86 1.85
C ARG A 343 -12.49 -9.11 1.19
N SER A 344 -13.41 -8.15 1.32
CA SER A 344 -14.68 -8.22 0.59
C SER A 344 -14.46 -8.12 -0.92
N GLN A 345 -15.36 -8.67 -1.72
CA GLN A 345 -15.29 -8.54 -3.19
C GLN A 345 -15.32 -7.05 -3.62
N ALA A 346 -16.09 -6.23 -2.93
CA ALA A 346 -16.12 -4.78 -3.19
C ALA A 346 -14.74 -4.13 -2.97
N HIS A 347 -13.98 -4.55 -1.95
CA HIS A 347 -12.63 -4.08 -1.70
C HIS A 347 -11.65 -4.53 -2.80
N THR A 348 -11.77 -5.77 -3.28
CA THR A 348 -10.85 -6.31 -4.32
C THR A 348 -10.97 -5.59 -5.65
N PHE A 349 -12.10 -4.96 -5.97
CA PHE A 349 -12.21 -4.09 -7.15
C PHE A 349 -11.31 -2.84 -7.07
N SER A 350 -10.95 -2.39 -5.88
CA SER A 350 -10.08 -1.23 -5.67
C SER A 350 -8.66 -1.62 -5.20
N SER A 351 -8.43 -2.92 -4.90
CA SER A 351 -7.16 -3.44 -4.39
C SER A 351 -6.95 -4.86 -4.93
N ALA A 352 -6.87 -5.00 -6.25
CA ALA A 352 -6.82 -6.28 -6.94
C ALA A 352 -5.48 -6.99 -6.75
N GLY A 353 -5.48 -8.32 -6.66
CA GLY A 353 -4.29 -9.18 -6.52
C GLY A 353 -3.91 -9.45 -5.06
N SER A 354 -4.82 -9.23 -4.12
CA SER A 354 -4.62 -9.43 -2.66
C SER A 354 -3.32 -8.82 -2.10
N PRO A 355 -2.92 -7.60 -2.48
CA PRO A 355 -1.66 -7.04 -2.06
C PRO A 355 -1.71 -6.64 -0.58
N LEU A 356 -0.59 -6.85 0.13
CA LEU A 356 -0.42 -6.33 1.50
C LEU A 356 0.52 -5.14 1.56
N TYR A 357 1.08 -4.73 0.43
CA TYR A 357 1.88 -3.51 0.26
C TYR A 357 3.04 -3.39 1.26
N GLN A 358 3.75 -4.49 1.52
CA GLN A 358 4.89 -4.52 2.42
C GLN A 358 6.11 -3.95 1.71
N ASN A 359 6.49 -2.70 2.01
CA ASN A 359 7.56 -2.00 1.31
C ASN A 359 8.93 -2.18 1.99
N VAL A 360 9.95 -2.36 1.17
CA VAL A 360 11.38 -2.30 1.53
C VAL A 360 11.97 -1.09 0.83
N THR A 361 12.59 -0.19 1.57
CA THR A 361 13.24 1.01 1.04
C THR A 361 14.75 0.89 1.19
N ILE A 362 15.51 1.20 0.13
CA ILE A 362 16.99 1.13 0.10
C ILE A 362 17.59 2.40 -0.53
N GLY A 363 18.86 2.67 -0.25
CA GLY A 363 19.59 3.83 -0.74
C GLY A 363 19.15 5.15 -0.12
N GLY A 364 19.16 6.22 -0.90
CA GLY A 364 18.86 7.58 -0.45
C GLY A 364 20.02 8.26 0.24
N GLN A 365 19.74 9.28 1.04
CA GLN A 365 20.74 10.06 1.74
C GLN A 365 20.76 9.78 3.24
N THR A 366 21.93 9.91 3.84
CA THR A 366 22.08 10.07 5.30
C THR A 366 21.69 11.48 5.71
N ARG A 367 21.50 11.71 7.02
CA ARG A 367 21.28 13.06 7.58
C ARG A 367 22.43 14.04 7.31
N HIS A 368 23.61 13.54 6.94
CA HIS A 368 24.77 14.35 6.56
C HIS A 368 24.83 14.63 5.05
N LYS A 369 23.75 14.30 4.29
CA LYS A 369 23.63 14.49 2.83
C LYS A 369 24.62 13.64 2.02
N GLU A 370 25.13 12.57 2.64
CA GLU A 370 25.98 11.58 1.98
C GLU A 370 25.12 10.49 1.35
N ASP A 371 25.64 9.84 0.31
CA ASP A 371 25.01 8.65 -0.26
C ASP A 371 24.95 7.53 0.79
N ALA A 372 23.73 7.00 1.03
CA ALA A 372 23.50 5.95 2.01
C ALA A 372 23.54 4.54 1.41
N VAL A 373 23.86 4.41 0.11
CA VAL A 373 24.06 3.12 -0.54
C VAL A 373 25.21 2.39 0.13
N ASN A 374 25.02 1.14 0.43
CA ASN A 374 26.00 0.26 1.08
C ASN A 374 25.97 -1.15 0.45
N PRO A 375 26.92 -2.05 0.77
CA PRO A 375 26.96 -3.40 0.18
C PRO A 375 25.64 -4.18 0.31
N LEU A 376 24.90 -4.02 1.41
CA LEU A 376 23.59 -4.68 1.57
C LEU A 376 22.54 -4.15 0.59
N SER A 377 22.61 -2.88 0.17
CA SER A 377 21.72 -2.33 -0.84
C SER A 377 21.78 -3.14 -2.15
N PHE A 378 22.99 -3.53 -2.58
CA PHE A 378 23.19 -4.39 -3.76
C PHE A 378 22.71 -5.83 -3.52
N LEU A 379 22.95 -6.40 -2.33
CA LEU A 379 22.49 -7.75 -2.00
C LEU A 379 20.95 -7.83 -1.92
N VAL A 380 20.29 -6.77 -1.49
CA VAL A 380 18.82 -6.66 -1.55
C VAL A 380 18.34 -6.67 -3.00
N LEU A 381 18.94 -5.86 -3.88
CA LEU A 381 18.61 -5.87 -5.32
C LEU A 381 18.79 -7.29 -5.91
N LYS A 382 19.93 -7.93 -5.65
CA LYS A 382 20.22 -9.30 -6.11
C LYS A 382 19.19 -10.31 -5.60
N SER A 383 18.86 -10.28 -4.31
CA SER A 383 17.90 -11.21 -3.71
C SER A 383 16.47 -11.04 -4.24
N VAL A 384 16.02 -9.80 -4.44
CA VAL A 384 14.70 -9.50 -5.03
C VAL A 384 14.65 -9.94 -6.50
N ALA A 385 15.71 -9.69 -7.27
CA ALA A 385 15.82 -10.14 -8.65
C ALA A 385 15.76 -11.67 -8.77
N GLN A 386 16.50 -12.39 -7.93
CA GLN A 386 16.50 -13.86 -7.92
C GLN A 386 15.16 -14.44 -7.49
N THR A 387 14.52 -13.85 -6.48
CA THR A 387 13.25 -14.35 -5.92
C THR A 387 12.09 -14.13 -6.89
N HIS A 388 12.06 -12.99 -7.58
CA HIS A 388 11.05 -12.59 -8.56
C HIS A 388 9.62 -12.84 -8.07
N LEU A 389 9.23 -12.08 -7.05
CA LEU A 389 7.92 -12.15 -6.41
C LEU A 389 7.26 -10.76 -6.44
N PRO A 390 5.91 -10.67 -6.34
CA PRO A 390 5.23 -9.37 -6.29
C PRO A 390 5.46 -8.59 -4.99
N GLN A 391 5.98 -9.24 -3.95
CA GLN A 391 6.34 -8.63 -2.67
C GLN A 391 7.67 -9.22 -2.15
N PRO A 392 8.41 -8.44 -1.32
CA PRO A 392 8.06 -7.09 -0.87
C PRO A 392 8.07 -6.08 -2.03
N ASN A 393 7.31 -4.99 -1.90
CA ASN A 393 7.52 -3.82 -2.76
C ASN A 393 8.92 -3.28 -2.52
N LEU A 394 9.67 -3.03 -3.58
CA LEU A 394 11.01 -2.47 -3.47
C LEU A 394 11.02 -1.02 -3.98
N THR A 395 11.51 -0.12 -3.15
CA THR A 395 11.69 1.29 -3.47
C THR A 395 13.15 1.70 -3.32
N VAL A 396 13.71 2.31 -4.35
CA VAL A 396 15.01 2.98 -4.33
C VAL A 396 14.78 4.47 -4.07
N ARG A 397 15.42 5.02 -3.06
CA ARG A 397 15.49 6.46 -2.86
C ARG A 397 16.59 7.04 -3.73
N TYR A 398 16.20 7.95 -4.62
CA TYR A 398 17.09 8.65 -5.55
C TYR A 398 17.51 10.01 -4.98
N HIS A 399 18.76 10.39 -5.20
CA HIS A 399 19.29 11.75 -5.03
C HIS A 399 20.36 12.06 -6.09
N ALA A 400 20.71 13.33 -6.24
CA ALA A 400 21.58 13.78 -7.34
C ALA A 400 22.97 13.08 -7.36
N ASN A 401 23.49 12.73 -6.18
CA ASN A 401 24.80 12.10 -6.00
C ASN A 401 24.72 10.57 -5.79
N LEU A 402 23.59 9.93 -6.08
CA LEU A 402 23.42 8.49 -5.96
C LEU A 402 24.50 7.74 -6.74
N ASP A 403 25.09 6.70 -6.14
CA ASP A 403 26.09 5.87 -6.77
C ASP A 403 25.65 5.37 -8.15
N LYS A 404 26.52 5.57 -9.15
CA LYS A 404 26.17 5.24 -10.54
C LYS A 404 26.06 3.74 -10.77
N SER A 405 26.87 2.93 -10.08
CA SER A 405 26.82 1.47 -10.21
C SER A 405 25.54 0.92 -9.60
N PHE A 406 25.12 1.48 -8.46
CA PHE A 406 23.85 1.13 -7.83
C PHE A 406 22.64 1.52 -8.71
N MET A 407 22.65 2.70 -9.32
CA MET A 407 21.58 3.10 -10.25
C MET A 407 21.52 2.15 -11.46
N ASN A 408 22.69 1.77 -12.04
CA ASN A 408 22.74 0.79 -13.13
C ASN A 408 22.16 -0.56 -12.72
N GLU A 409 22.49 -1.04 -11.50
CA GLU A 409 22.00 -2.31 -10.96
C GLU A 409 20.48 -2.28 -10.73
N ALA A 410 19.95 -1.16 -10.19
CA ALA A 410 18.51 -0.97 -10.02
C ALA A 410 17.75 -1.03 -11.36
N ILE A 411 18.30 -0.48 -12.43
CA ILE A 411 17.71 -0.57 -13.78
C ILE A 411 17.80 -2.02 -14.33
N GLU A 412 18.87 -2.77 -14.05
CA GLU A 412 18.93 -4.19 -14.43
C GLU A 412 17.83 -5.00 -13.72
N VAL A 413 17.54 -4.72 -12.43
CA VAL A 413 16.38 -5.34 -11.76
C VAL A 413 15.07 -4.95 -12.44
N MET A 414 14.89 -3.67 -12.79
CA MET A 414 13.68 -3.19 -13.46
C MET A 414 13.44 -3.87 -14.82
N LYS A 415 14.50 -4.18 -15.56
CA LYS A 415 14.45 -4.89 -16.86
C LYS A 415 13.85 -6.30 -16.74
N LEU A 416 13.82 -6.91 -15.55
CA LEU A 416 13.16 -8.20 -15.31
C LEU A 416 11.64 -8.14 -15.49
N GLY A 417 11.04 -6.95 -15.51
CA GLY A 417 9.67 -6.73 -15.93
C GLY A 417 8.59 -6.93 -14.86
N PHE A 418 8.99 -7.15 -13.61
CA PHE A 418 8.02 -7.35 -12.50
C PHE A 418 7.67 -6.07 -11.73
N GLY A 419 7.97 -4.90 -12.32
CA GLY A 419 7.53 -3.60 -11.83
C GLY A 419 8.32 -3.02 -10.65
N MET A 420 9.50 -3.54 -10.36
CA MET A 420 10.37 -3.10 -9.27
C MET A 420 11.81 -2.89 -9.76
N PRO A 421 12.57 -2.00 -9.08
CA PRO A 421 12.14 -1.10 -8.01
C PRO A 421 11.32 0.08 -8.54
N ALA A 422 10.55 0.72 -7.63
CA ALA A 422 10.06 2.07 -7.81
C ALA A 422 11.14 3.07 -7.37
N PHE A 423 11.05 4.33 -7.83
CA PHE A 423 12.01 5.37 -7.47
C PHE A 423 11.31 6.55 -6.79
N ASN A 424 11.79 6.95 -5.62
CA ASN A 424 11.39 8.13 -4.87
C ASN A 424 12.50 9.17 -4.88
N ASN A 425 12.15 10.44 -5.02
CA ASN A 425 13.10 11.55 -5.14
C ASN A 425 13.34 12.28 -3.82
N ASP A 426 14.50 12.09 -3.22
CA ASP A 426 14.90 12.77 -1.98
C ASP A 426 14.92 14.31 -2.14
N GLU A 427 15.24 14.82 -3.35
CA GLU A 427 15.37 16.25 -3.62
C GLU A 427 14.04 17.02 -3.48
N ILE A 428 12.89 16.34 -3.53
CA ILE A 428 11.57 16.94 -3.33
C ILE A 428 10.91 16.48 -2.03
N ILE A 429 11.08 15.21 -1.67
CA ILE A 429 10.38 14.63 -0.51
C ILE A 429 10.93 15.19 0.80
N ILE A 430 12.27 15.25 0.95
CA ILE A 430 12.92 15.76 2.17
C ILE A 430 12.54 17.23 2.45
N PRO A 431 12.70 18.18 1.50
CA PRO A 431 12.26 19.55 1.72
C PRO A 431 10.77 19.69 2.00
N SER A 432 9.92 18.88 1.35
CA SER A 432 8.47 18.90 1.57
C SER A 432 8.11 18.47 3.00
N PHE A 433 8.80 17.48 3.55
CA PHE A 433 8.62 17.05 4.94
C PHE A 433 9.05 18.14 5.94
N ILE A 434 10.21 18.76 5.70
CA ILE A 434 10.70 19.87 6.53
C ILE A 434 9.70 21.04 6.49
N LYS A 435 9.18 21.39 5.30
CA LYS A 435 8.15 22.44 5.13
C LYS A 435 6.88 22.15 5.94
N LYS A 436 6.52 20.86 6.12
CA LYS A 436 5.36 20.45 6.93
C LYS A 436 5.66 20.34 8.44
N GLY A 437 6.90 20.57 8.88
CA GLY A 437 7.29 20.58 10.29
C GLY A 437 7.94 19.29 10.80
N VAL A 438 8.31 18.37 9.91
CA VAL A 438 9.17 17.23 10.27
C VAL A 438 10.58 17.77 10.49
N SER A 439 11.28 17.29 11.53
CA SER A 439 12.67 17.70 11.77
C SER A 439 13.58 17.34 10.59
N GLU A 440 14.64 18.10 10.36
CA GLU A 440 15.58 17.82 9.27
C GLU A 440 16.15 16.41 9.40
N GLU A 441 16.59 16.01 10.59
CA GLU A 441 17.13 14.67 10.84
C GLU A 441 16.14 13.56 10.45
N ASP A 442 14.89 13.69 10.87
CA ASP A 442 13.84 12.70 10.60
C ASP A 442 13.40 12.71 9.13
N ALA A 443 13.40 13.88 8.48
CA ALA A 443 13.07 13.98 7.07
C ALA A 443 14.07 13.19 6.20
N TYR A 444 15.37 13.18 6.55
CA TYR A 444 16.36 12.32 5.87
C TYR A 444 16.17 10.83 6.15
N ASP A 445 15.45 10.45 7.19
CA ASP A 445 15.17 9.05 7.53
C ASP A 445 13.82 8.53 6.99
N TYR A 446 13.13 9.26 6.14
CA TYR A 446 11.89 8.79 5.56
C TYR A 446 12.07 7.48 4.78
N SER A 447 11.01 6.69 4.72
CA SER A 447 10.89 5.52 3.83
C SER A 447 9.58 5.55 3.07
N ALA A 448 9.52 4.80 1.98
CA ALA A 448 8.25 4.49 1.34
C ALA A 448 7.45 3.54 2.24
N ILE A 449 6.16 3.78 2.32
CA ILE A 449 5.20 2.99 3.09
C ILE A 449 4.11 2.49 2.16
N GLY A 450 3.96 1.18 2.07
CA GLY A 450 2.94 0.63 1.19
C GLY A 450 3.28 0.81 -0.28
N CYS A 451 2.57 1.70 -0.96
CA CYS A 451 2.72 1.95 -2.40
C CYS A 451 3.80 3.00 -2.70
N VAL A 452 3.43 4.28 -2.55
CA VAL A 452 4.26 5.46 -2.85
C VAL A 452 4.22 6.46 -1.70
N GLU A 453 3.43 6.19 -0.69
CA GLU A 453 3.31 7.01 0.50
C GLU A 453 4.64 7.05 1.23
N THR A 454 4.88 8.13 1.97
CA THR A 454 6.13 8.33 2.69
C THR A 454 5.87 8.69 4.15
N ALA A 455 6.70 8.13 5.04
CA ALA A 455 6.65 8.41 6.46
C ALA A 455 8.01 8.17 7.11
N VAL A 456 8.21 8.64 8.33
CA VAL A 456 9.42 8.38 9.12
C VAL A 456 9.22 7.09 9.91
N PRO A 457 9.98 6.01 9.65
CA PRO A 457 9.86 4.74 10.36
C PRO A 457 9.97 4.88 11.86
N GLY A 458 9.07 4.24 12.59
CA GLY A 458 9.04 4.24 14.04
C GLY A 458 8.66 5.55 14.72
N LYS A 459 8.34 6.61 13.96
CA LYS A 459 7.98 7.93 14.50
C LYS A 459 6.66 8.46 14.02
N TRP A 460 6.09 7.89 12.95
CA TRP A 460 4.84 8.32 12.35
C TRP A 460 3.63 7.67 12.99
N GLY A 461 2.55 8.43 13.07
CA GLY A 461 1.28 7.96 13.58
C GLY A 461 0.61 6.97 12.66
N TYR A 462 -0.50 6.43 13.14
CA TYR A 462 -1.29 5.46 12.40
C TYR A 462 -1.77 6.06 11.08
N ARG A 463 -1.39 5.42 9.99
CA ARG A 463 -1.87 5.72 8.64
C ARG A 463 -1.39 7.08 8.08
N CYS A 464 -0.30 7.05 7.36
CA CYS A 464 0.19 8.21 6.60
C CYS A 464 -0.63 8.53 5.34
N THR A 465 -1.59 7.68 4.94
CA THR A 465 -2.38 7.84 3.72
C THR A 465 -3.86 7.53 3.90
N GLY A 466 -4.60 8.00 2.97
CA GLY A 466 -5.93 7.79 2.48
C GLY A 466 -6.99 7.16 3.36
N MET A 467 -7.76 8.00 4.01
CA MET A 467 -9.07 7.61 4.46
C MET A 467 -10.07 7.57 3.30
N SER A 468 -10.14 8.61 2.51
CA SER A 468 -11.11 8.78 1.42
C SER A 468 -10.45 8.84 0.05
N TYR A 469 -11.18 8.39 -0.94
CA TYR A 469 -10.87 8.58 -2.36
C TYR A 469 -11.89 9.53 -2.95
N ILE A 470 -11.46 10.69 -3.45
CA ILE A 470 -12.33 11.62 -4.17
C ILE A 470 -12.14 11.44 -5.67
N ASN A 471 -13.21 11.04 -6.34
CA ASN A 471 -13.26 10.84 -7.78
C ASN A 471 -13.55 12.17 -8.49
N PHE A 472 -12.50 12.81 -9.00
CA PHE A 472 -12.60 14.14 -9.62
C PHE A 472 -13.54 14.20 -10.84
N PRO A 473 -13.52 13.25 -11.79
CA PRO A 473 -14.51 13.18 -12.86
C PRO A 473 -15.95 13.05 -12.37
N LYS A 474 -16.19 12.25 -11.32
CA LYS A 474 -17.53 12.12 -10.74
C LYS A 474 -17.98 13.42 -10.08
N VAL A 475 -17.07 14.15 -9.42
CA VAL A 475 -17.37 15.51 -8.92
C VAL A 475 -17.78 16.43 -10.08
N LEU A 476 -17.15 16.35 -11.25
CA LEU A 476 -17.56 17.13 -12.44
C LEU A 476 -18.96 16.75 -12.88
N LEU A 477 -19.30 15.47 -12.98
CA LEU A 477 -20.65 15.04 -13.37
C LEU A 477 -21.73 15.50 -12.37
N ILE A 478 -21.44 15.43 -11.06
CA ILE A 478 -22.33 15.96 -10.00
C ILE A 478 -22.51 17.46 -10.17
N THR A 479 -21.44 18.21 -10.45
CA THR A 479 -21.49 19.65 -10.72
C THR A 479 -22.36 19.97 -11.93
N MET A 480 -22.12 19.27 -13.04
CA MET A 480 -22.87 19.44 -14.29
C MET A 480 -24.36 19.12 -14.10
N ASN A 481 -24.70 18.20 -13.20
CA ASN A 481 -26.07 17.83 -12.85
C ASN A 481 -26.60 18.56 -11.60
N ASN A 482 -26.15 19.77 -11.40
CA ASN A 482 -26.68 20.67 -10.37
C ASN A 482 -26.65 20.10 -8.94
N GLY A 483 -25.55 19.39 -8.58
CA GLY A 483 -25.32 18.81 -7.26
C GLY A 483 -25.95 17.41 -7.05
N ILE A 484 -26.53 16.82 -8.08
CA ILE A 484 -27.14 15.48 -8.05
C ILE A 484 -26.20 14.50 -8.74
N ASP A 485 -25.87 13.39 -8.07
CA ASP A 485 -25.14 12.30 -8.71
C ASP A 485 -26.00 11.65 -9.81
N PRO A 486 -25.62 11.72 -11.09
CA PRO A 486 -26.45 11.20 -12.16
C PRO A 486 -26.56 9.67 -12.17
N ALA A 487 -25.66 8.95 -11.48
CA ALA A 487 -25.69 7.49 -11.39
C ALA A 487 -26.71 7.00 -10.36
N SER A 488 -26.79 7.64 -9.19
CA SER A 488 -27.70 7.23 -8.10
C SER A 488 -28.99 8.07 -8.02
N GLY A 489 -29.05 9.22 -8.70
CA GLY A 489 -30.14 10.18 -8.58
C GLY A 489 -30.19 10.94 -7.23
N LYS A 490 -29.23 10.68 -6.34
CA LYS A 490 -29.19 11.31 -5.01
C LYS A 490 -28.45 12.65 -5.05
N ARG A 491 -28.88 13.59 -4.20
CA ARG A 491 -28.17 14.88 -4.05
C ARG A 491 -26.94 14.72 -3.20
N PHE A 492 -25.76 15.10 -3.77
CA PHE A 492 -24.47 15.03 -3.09
C PHE A 492 -23.93 16.42 -2.71
N ALA A 493 -24.36 17.47 -3.39
CA ALA A 493 -23.90 18.82 -3.14
C ALA A 493 -25.03 19.84 -3.30
N PRO A 494 -24.87 21.07 -2.79
CA PRO A 494 -25.77 22.17 -3.07
C PRO A 494 -25.92 22.45 -4.57
N SER A 495 -27.00 23.13 -4.93
CA SER A 495 -27.24 23.59 -6.29
C SER A 495 -26.36 24.79 -6.66
N TYR A 496 -25.60 24.66 -7.73
CA TYR A 496 -24.79 25.75 -8.31
C TYR A 496 -25.14 26.03 -9.79
N GLY A 497 -26.28 25.57 -10.27
CA GLY A 497 -26.74 25.65 -11.64
C GLY A 497 -26.52 24.36 -12.43
N HIS A 498 -27.39 24.10 -13.40
CA HIS A 498 -27.24 22.93 -14.29
C HIS A 498 -26.39 23.30 -15.50
N PHE A 499 -25.51 22.37 -15.95
CA PHE A 499 -24.56 22.59 -17.04
C PHE A 499 -25.18 23.17 -18.32
N THR A 500 -26.38 22.68 -18.67
CA THR A 500 -27.10 23.14 -19.87
C THR A 500 -27.51 24.62 -19.84
N GLN A 501 -27.45 25.26 -18.68
CA GLN A 501 -27.78 26.66 -18.46
C GLN A 501 -26.53 27.55 -18.35
N MET A 502 -25.31 26.94 -18.24
CA MET A 502 -24.07 27.68 -18.12
C MET A 502 -23.68 28.31 -19.46
N THR A 503 -23.23 29.55 -19.40
CA THR A 503 -22.89 30.37 -20.59
C THR A 503 -21.39 30.56 -20.78
N SER A 504 -20.57 30.24 -19.76
CA SER A 504 -19.12 30.40 -19.78
C SER A 504 -18.40 29.28 -19.04
N TYR A 505 -17.16 29.01 -19.45
CA TYR A 505 -16.26 28.10 -18.74
C TYR A 505 -16.02 28.52 -17.28
N LYS A 506 -16.00 29.83 -17.02
CA LYS A 506 -15.82 30.40 -15.69
C LYS A 506 -16.95 29.93 -14.75
N GLU A 507 -18.21 29.97 -15.19
CA GLU A 507 -19.35 29.48 -14.39
C GLU A 507 -19.20 27.99 -14.05
N LEU A 508 -18.80 27.16 -14.99
CA LEU A 508 -18.57 25.73 -14.77
C LEU A 508 -17.43 25.49 -13.76
N LYS A 509 -16.31 26.20 -13.92
CA LYS A 509 -15.14 26.07 -13.05
C LYS A 509 -15.45 26.50 -11.61
N GLU A 510 -16.14 27.63 -11.43
CA GLU A 510 -16.57 28.10 -10.10
C GLU A 510 -17.57 27.14 -9.43
N ALA A 511 -18.48 26.57 -10.20
CA ALA A 511 -19.42 25.57 -9.69
C ALA A 511 -18.68 24.28 -9.27
N TRP A 512 -17.71 23.84 -10.05
CA TRP A 512 -16.87 22.69 -9.73
C TRP A 512 -16.05 22.93 -8.46
N ASP A 513 -15.41 24.08 -8.32
CA ASP A 513 -14.62 24.46 -7.14
C ASP A 513 -15.47 24.40 -5.87
N LYS A 514 -16.68 24.98 -5.91
CA LYS A 514 -17.62 24.94 -4.79
C LYS A 514 -18.07 23.52 -4.46
N THR A 515 -18.34 22.71 -5.48
CA THR A 515 -18.74 21.30 -5.30
C THR A 515 -17.61 20.49 -4.67
N LEU A 516 -16.38 20.64 -5.17
CA LEU A 516 -15.22 19.94 -4.61
C LEU A 516 -14.96 20.32 -3.16
N ARG A 517 -14.98 21.61 -2.84
CA ARG A 517 -14.80 22.09 -1.44
C ARG A 517 -15.88 21.52 -0.52
N TYR A 518 -17.13 21.50 -0.95
CA TYR A 518 -18.23 20.92 -0.17
C TYR A 518 -18.01 19.41 0.06
N LEU A 519 -17.70 18.64 -0.99
CA LEU A 519 -17.49 17.20 -0.88
C LEU A 519 -16.23 16.86 -0.08
N THR A 520 -15.17 17.66 -0.17
CA THR A 520 -13.97 17.52 0.67
C THR A 520 -14.34 17.68 2.15
N ARG A 521 -15.17 18.66 2.50
CA ARG A 521 -15.68 18.82 3.88
C ARG A 521 -16.49 17.59 4.33
N MET A 522 -17.34 17.06 3.48
CA MET A 522 -18.14 15.86 3.82
C MET A 522 -17.23 14.64 4.03
N SER A 523 -16.17 14.45 3.22
CA SER A 523 -15.21 13.37 3.42
C SER A 523 -14.52 13.46 4.78
N VAL A 524 -14.17 14.67 5.23
CA VAL A 524 -13.54 14.90 6.54
C VAL A 524 -14.47 14.49 7.69
N ILE A 525 -15.78 14.75 7.59
CA ILE A 525 -16.75 14.34 8.62
C ILE A 525 -16.80 12.81 8.72
N VAL A 526 -16.88 12.11 7.58
CA VAL A 526 -16.85 10.63 7.53
C VAL A 526 -15.54 10.10 8.11
N GLU A 527 -14.42 10.67 7.69
CA GLU A 527 -13.10 10.27 8.16
C GLU A 527 -12.95 10.42 9.67
N ASN A 528 -13.41 11.52 10.26
CA ASN A 528 -13.36 11.76 11.70
C ASN A 528 -14.14 10.69 12.47
N ALA A 529 -15.35 10.35 12.03
CA ALA A 529 -16.17 9.32 12.68
C ALA A 529 -15.49 7.94 12.66
N ILE A 530 -14.95 7.56 11.52
CA ILE A 530 -14.25 6.26 11.38
C ILE A 530 -12.95 6.25 12.18
N ASP A 531 -12.17 7.32 12.14
CA ASP A 531 -10.89 7.41 12.81
C ASP A 531 -11.02 7.38 14.34
N ILE A 532 -12.04 8.05 14.89
CA ILE A 532 -12.40 7.96 16.32
C ILE A 532 -12.82 6.53 16.69
N SER A 533 -13.56 5.85 15.81
CA SER A 533 -13.95 4.46 16.04
C SER A 533 -12.75 3.53 16.04
N LEU A 534 -11.79 3.70 15.11
CA LEU A 534 -10.52 2.95 15.08
C LEU A 534 -9.70 3.15 16.34
N GLU A 535 -9.62 4.37 16.85
CA GLU A 535 -8.93 4.69 18.12
C GLU A 535 -9.55 3.94 19.31
N ARG A 536 -10.88 3.93 19.40
CA ARG A 536 -11.60 3.40 20.56
C ARG A 536 -11.72 1.88 20.55
N GLU A 537 -11.99 1.30 19.39
CA GLU A 537 -12.38 -0.12 19.30
C GLU A 537 -11.20 -1.07 19.03
N VAL A 538 -10.20 -0.62 18.27
CA VAL A 538 -9.10 -1.49 17.80
C VAL A 538 -7.72 -0.85 17.98
N PRO A 539 -7.31 -0.50 19.21
CA PRO A 539 -5.92 -0.07 19.46
C PRO A 539 -4.93 -1.19 19.15
N ASP A 540 -3.80 -0.84 18.50
CA ASP A 540 -2.71 -1.77 18.16
C ASP A 540 -1.58 -1.61 19.17
N ILE A 541 -1.40 -2.57 20.06
CA ILE A 541 -0.55 -2.45 21.25
C ILE A 541 0.91 -2.73 20.93
N LEU A 542 1.22 -3.81 20.20
CA LEU A 542 2.60 -4.10 19.78
C LEU A 542 3.14 -2.99 18.88
N CYS A 543 2.33 -2.58 17.91
CA CYS A 543 2.68 -1.47 17.03
C CYS A 543 2.98 -0.19 17.83
N SER A 544 2.16 0.12 18.83
CA SER A 544 2.35 1.28 19.73
C SER A 544 3.62 1.16 20.58
N ALA A 545 3.92 -0.02 21.12
CA ALA A 545 5.13 -0.24 21.89
C ALA A 545 6.41 0.03 21.08
N LEU A 546 6.38 -0.30 19.78
CA LEU A 546 7.50 -0.16 18.85
C LEU A 546 7.51 1.18 18.09
N THR A 547 6.65 2.12 18.46
CA THR A 547 6.62 3.48 17.92
C THR A 547 7.06 4.50 18.96
N ASP A 548 8.00 5.35 18.58
CA ASP A 548 8.60 6.35 19.46
C ASP A 548 7.53 7.27 20.06
N ASN A 549 7.74 7.64 21.32
CA ASN A 549 6.92 8.46 22.18
C ASN A 549 5.63 7.82 22.72
N CYS A 550 5.11 6.72 22.16
CA CYS A 550 3.89 6.09 22.67
C CYS A 550 4.04 5.70 24.17
N ILE A 551 5.13 5.01 24.53
CA ILE A 551 5.42 4.67 25.93
C ILE A 551 5.63 5.94 26.76
N GLY A 552 6.42 6.90 26.26
CA GLY A 552 6.72 8.14 26.97
C GLY A 552 5.49 9.02 27.27
N ARG A 553 4.51 9.02 26.36
CA ARG A 553 3.25 9.75 26.53
C ARG A 553 2.19 8.97 27.29
N GLY A 554 2.35 7.62 27.37
CA GLY A 554 1.33 6.73 27.92
C GLY A 554 0.07 6.69 27.06
N LYS A 555 0.23 6.76 25.74
CA LYS A 555 -0.84 6.77 24.75
C LYS A 555 -0.55 5.79 23.62
N HIS A 556 -1.56 5.04 23.19
CA HIS A 556 -1.39 4.21 22.01
C HIS A 556 -1.31 5.05 20.72
N LEU A 557 -0.82 4.42 19.66
CA LEU A 557 -0.54 5.05 18.38
C LEU A 557 -1.72 5.86 17.81
N LYS A 558 -2.92 5.27 17.79
CA LYS A 558 -4.15 5.89 17.27
C LYS A 558 -4.70 6.99 18.16
N GLU A 559 -4.28 7.07 19.40
CA GLU A 559 -4.64 8.11 20.38
C GLU A 559 -3.74 9.36 20.30
N GLY A 560 -2.69 9.32 19.48
CA GLY A 560 -1.70 10.39 19.37
C GLY A 560 -0.45 10.15 20.20
N GLY A 561 -0.04 8.88 20.38
CA GLY A 561 1.20 8.52 21.07
C GLY A 561 2.47 8.81 20.28
N ALA A 562 2.42 8.81 18.93
CA ALA A 562 3.58 8.95 18.06
C ALA A 562 4.22 10.36 18.07
N VAL A 563 5.40 10.49 17.44
CA VAL A 563 6.09 11.78 17.27
C VAL A 563 5.37 12.66 16.26
N TYR A 564 5.03 12.09 15.10
CA TYR A 564 4.36 12.76 13.97
C TYR A 564 3.00 12.13 13.71
N ASP A 565 2.04 12.94 13.27
CA ASP A 565 0.75 12.45 12.77
C ASP A 565 0.25 13.34 11.63
N TYR A 566 0.16 12.75 10.44
CA TYR A 566 -0.35 13.39 9.22
C TYR A 566 -1.16 12.36 8.44
N ILE A 567 -2.27 12.81 7.84
CA ILE A 567 -3.17 11.96 7.06
C ILE A 567 -3.35 12.55 5.67
N SER A 568 -3.26 11.74 4.62
CA SER A 568 -3.57 12.17 3.26
C SER A 568 -4.94 11.71 2.79
N GLY A 569 -5.67 12.60 2.11
CA GLY A 569 -6.78 12.24 1.23
C GLY A 569 -6.26 11.92 -0.17
N LEU A 570 -6.92 11.01 -0.88
CA LEU A 570 -6.51 10.53 -2.19
C LEU A 570 -7.49 10.98 -3.29
N GLN A 571 -6.96 11.27 -4.47
CA GLN A 571 -7.75 11.67 -5.64
C GLN A 571 -7.57 10.64 -6.77
N VAL A 572 -8.65 10.43 -7.53
CA VAL A 572 -8.69 9.47 -8.65
C VAL A 572 -9.19 10.18 -9.90
N GLY A 573 -8.63 9.82 -11.06
CA GLY A 573 -9.05 10.34 -12.36
C GLY A 573 -8.61 11.77 -12.64
N ILE A 574 -7.45 12.18 -12.13
CA ILE A 574 -6.91 13.54 -12.31
C ILE A 574 -6.77 13.89 -13.78
N ALA A 575 -6.20 12.99 -14.58
CA ALA A 575 -6.04 13.17 -16.02
C ALA A 575 -7.39 13.26 -16.75
N ASN A 576 -8.35 12.41 -16.40
CA ASN A 576 -9.70 12.44 -16.98
C ASN A 576 -10.40 13.78 -16.71
N LEU A 577 -10.22 14.36 -15.50
CA LEU A 577 -10.75 15.68 -15.19
C LEU A 577 -10.13 16.76 -16.09
N SER A 578 -8.78 16.78 -16.19
CA SER A 578 -8.08 17.74 -17.04
C SER A 578 -8.54 17.66 -18.49
N ASP A 579 -8.56 16.45 -19.05
CA ASP A 579 -8.97 16.21 -20.42
C ASP A 579 -10.43 16.62 -20.67
N SER A 580 -11.32 16.37 -19.69
CA SER A 580 -12.73 16.77 -19.72
C SER A 580 -12.87 18.29 -19.72
N LEU A 581 -12.18 18.98 -18.81
CA LEU A 581 -12.25 20.44 -18.72
C LEU A 581 -11.63 21.11 -19.96
N ALA A 582 -10.53 20.60 -20.50
CA ALA A 582 -9.92 21.11 -21.72
C ALA A 582 -10.87 20.97 -22.92
N ALA A 583 -11.54 19.82 -23.05
CA ALA A 583 -12.51 19.59 -24.10
C ALA A 583 -13.75 20.52 -24.00
N LEU A 584 -14.33 20.65 -22.80
CA LEU A 584 -15.46 21.55 -22.56
C LEU A 584 -15.08 23.02 -22.78
N LYS A 585 -13.96 23.46 -22.23
CA LYS A 585 -13.45 24.84 -22.39
C LYS A 585 -13.29 25.18 -23.87
N LYS A 586 -12.58 24.35 -24.62
CA LYS A 586 -12.28 24.61 -26.03
C LYS A 586 -13.51 24.49 -26.93
N LEU A 587 -14.15 23.30 -26.92
CA LEU A 587 -15.17 22.98 -27.95
C LEU A 587 -16.55 23.57 -27.67
N VAL A 588 -16.90 23.77 -26.37
CA VAL A 588 -18.21 24.29 -25.97
C VAL A 588 -18.16 25.80 -25.76
N PHE A 589 -17.21 26.31 -24.96
CA PHE A 589 -17.26 27.71 -24.52
C PHE A 589 -16.45 28.66 -25.42
N GLU A 590 -15.28 28.26 -25.93
CA GLU A 590 -14.42 29.11 -26.77
C GLU A 590 -14.80 29.01 -28.25
N GLU A 591 -14.74 27.81 -28.84
CA GLU A 591 -15.00 27.62 -30.28
C GLU A 591 -16.50 27.47 -30.59
N LYS A 592 -17.33 27.17 -29.61
CA LYS A 592 -18.81 27.00 -29.74
C LYS A 592 -19.22 25.99 -30.81
N ARG A 593 -18.43 24.94 -30.99
CA ARG A 593 -18.71 23.86 -31.96
C ARG A 593 -19.69 22.86 -31.44
N LEU A 594 -19.82 22.78 -30.11
CA LEU A 594 -20.80 21.96 -29.40
C LEU A 594 -21.56 22.87 -28.41
N THR A 595 -22.83 22.55 -28.21
CA THR A 595 -23.64 23.20 -27.19
C THR A 595 -23.54 22.39 -25.87
N THR A 596 -23.77 23.05 -24.75
CA THR A 596 -23.87 22.39 -23.43
C THR A 596 -24.95 21.30 -23.42
N LEU A 597 -26.07 21.51 -24.14
CA LEU A 597 -27.15 20.55 -24.26
C LEU A 597 -26.73 19.29 -25.04
N GLU A 598 -26.06 19.44 -26.20
CA GLU A 598 -25.57 18.31 -26.99
C GLU A 598 -24.61 17.43 -26.20
N VAL A 599 -23.64 18.06 -25.52
CA VAL A 599 -22.67 17.31 -24.69
C VAL A 599 -23.39 16.59 -23.56
N TRP A 600 -24.30 17.25 -22.85
CA TRP A 600 -25.05 16.64 -21.76
C TRP A 600 -25.86 15.43 -22.22
N GLN A 601 -26.58 15.56 -23.36
CA GLN A 601 -27.34 14.44 -23.94
C GLN A 601 -26.43 13.27 -24.36
N ALA A 602 -25.27 13.57 -24.96
CA ALA A 602 -24.28 12.56 -25.33
C ALA A 602 -23.77 11.79 -24.13
N LEU A 603 -23.46 12.48 -23.01
CA LEU A 603 -23.03 11.83 -21.74
C LEU A 603 -24.12 10.95 -21.15
N GLN A 604 -25.37 11.43 -21.11
CA GLN A 604 -26.51 10.66 -20.57
C GLN A 604 -26.80 9.39 -21.37
N SER A 605 -26.57 9.41 -22.68
CA SER A 605 -26.75 8.26 -23.56
C SER A 605 -25.50 7.35 -23.68
N ASP A 606 -24.43 7.61 -22.92
CA ASP A 606 -23.10 6.98 -23.08
C ASP A 606 -22.60 7.06 -24.54
N TYR A 607 -22.79 8.24 -25.18
CA TYR A 607 -22.41 8.50 -26.55
C TYR A 607 -23.13 7.62 -27.59
N ALA A 608 -24.30 7.10 -27.30
CA ALA A 608 -25.05 6.25 -28.20
C ALA A 608 -25.47 6.98 -29.49
N GLY A 609 -25.50 6.21 -30.59
CA GLY A 609 -25.88 6.69 -31.91
C GLY A 609 -24.82 7.52 -32.67
N PRO A 610 -25.02 7.80 -33.97
CA PRO A 610 -24.01 8.45 -34.81
C PRO A 610 -23.56 9.84 -34.28
N ARG A 611 -24.51 10.68 -33.81
CA ARG A 611 -24.19 12.00 -33.28
C ARG A 611 -23.47 11.91 -31.93
N GLY A 612 -23.85 10.95 -31.05
CA GLY A 612 -23.14 10.70 -29.79
C GLY A 612 -21.68 10.31 -30.03
N GLU A 613 -21.43 9.37 -30.94
CA GLU A 613 -20.06 8.96 -31.29
C GLU A 613 -19.27 10.07 -31.99
N GLU A 614 -19.89 10.90 -32.85
CA GLU A 614 -19.25 12.07 -33.45
C GLU A 614 -18.79 13.05 -32.36
N ILE A 615 -19.65 13.39 -31.40
CA ILE A 615 -19.30 14.25 -30.25
C ILE A 615 -18.14 13.62 -29.46
N ARG A 616 -18.21 12.31 -29.20
CA ARG A 616 -17.14 11.60 -28.49
C ARG A 616 -15.80 11.74 -29.22
N GLN A 617 -15.77 11.54 -30.54
CA GLN A 617 -14.54 11.67 -31.33
C GLN A 617 -14.00 13.11 -31.32
N MET A 618 -14.86 14.13 -31.37
CA MET A 618 -14.46 15.53 -31.22
C MET A 618 -13.81 15.77 -29.83
N LEU A 619 -14.43 15.30 -28.75
CA LEU A 619 -13.92 15.44 -27.39
C LEU A 619 -12.54 14.75 -27.20
N ILE A 620 -12.34 13.59 -27.85
CA ILE A 620 -11.08 12.84 -27.78
C ILE A 620 -9.97 13.53 -28.59
N ASN A 621 -10.24 13.90 -29.84
CA ASN A 621 -9.19 14.20 -30.81
C ASN A 621 -8.95 15.71 -31.05
N GLU A 622 -9.88 16.58 -30.68
CA GLU A 622 -9.80 17.98 -31.06
C GLU A 622 -9.48 18.92 -29.90
N ALA A 623 -9.36 18.40 -28.68
CA ALA A 623 -8.92 19.15 -27.50
C ALA A 623 -7.55 18.66 -27.03
N PRO A 624 -6.69 19.54 -26.48
CA PRO A 624 -5.46 19.15 -25.83
C PRO A 624 -5.69 18.14 -24.72
N LYS A 625 -4.67 17.28 -24.49
CA LYS A 625 -4.72 16.22 -23.48
C LYS A 625 -3.54 16.34 -22.54
N TYR A 626 -3.78 16.10 -21.27
CA TYR A 626 -2.76 15.96 -20.23
C TYR A 626 -1.75 14.85 -20.56
N GLY A 627 -0.48 15.09 -20.26
CA GLY A 627 0.61 14.13 -20.55
C GLY A 627 1.33 14.41 -21.87
N ASN A 628 1.04 15.53 -22.57
CA ASN A 628 1.65 15.91 -23.84
C ASN A 628 2.47 17.20 -23.78
N ASP A 629 2.83 17.69 -22.59
CA ASP A 629 3.51 18.96 -22.38
C ASP A 629 2.77 20.13 -23.03
N ASP A 630 1.46 20.19 -22.79
CA ASP A 630 0.57 21.22 -23.32
C ASP A 630 -0.07 21.99 -22.16
N ASP A 631 0.33 23.23 -21.95
CA ASP A 631 -0.13 24.05 -20.84
C ASP A 631 -1.64 24.30 -20.85
N TYR A 632 -2.32 24.18 -21.99
CA TYR A 632 -3.77 24.34 -22.08
C TYR A 632 -4.49 23.25 -21.24
N ALA A 633 -4.02 22.00 -21.26
CA ALA A 633 -4.56 20.92 -20.44
C ALA A 633 -3.83 20.83 -19.08
N ASP A 634 -2.50 20.93 -19.06
CA ASP A 634 -1.71 20.69 -17.86
C ASP A 634 -1.98 21.75 -16.77
N SER A 635 -2.26 23.03 -17.13
CA SER A 635 -2.61 24.05 -16.13
C SER A 635 -3.96 23.80 -15.47
N LEU A 636 -4.92 23.24 -16.19
CA LEU A 636 -6.25 22.96 -15.64
C LEU A 636 -6.23 21.93 -14.52
N VAL A 637 -5.41 20.89 -14.67
CA VAL A 637 -5.27 19.90 -13.59
C VAL A 637 -4.60 20.50 -12.37
N ARG A 638 -3.60 21.34 -12.55
CA ARG A 638 -2.93 22.08 -11.48
C ARG A 638 -3.92 22.95 -10.72
N GLU A 639 -4.66 23.80 -11.43
CA GLU A 639 -5.67 24.69 -10.84
C GLU A 639 -6.72 23.93 -10.03
N CYS A 640 -7.21 22.79 -10.52
CA CYS A 640 -8.18 21.96 -9.83
C CYS A 640 -7.57 21.27 -8.60
N TYR A 641 -6.33 20.83 -8.71
CA TYR A 641 -5.64 20.19 -7.61
C TYR A 641 -5.34 21.15 -6.45
N ASP A 642 -4.93 22.38 -6.79
CA ASP A 642 -4.71 23.45 -5.80
C ASP A 642 -5.98 23.73 -4.97
N VAL A 643 -7.17 23.73 -5.57
CA VAL A 643 -8.45 23.87 -4.84
C VAL A 643 -8.61 22.77 -3.77
N TYR A 644 -8.27 21.53 -4.10
CA TYR A 644 -8.32 20.43 -3.14
C TYR A 644 -7.28 20.59 -2.01
N VAL A 645 -6.03 20.89 -2.36
CA VAL A 645 -4.94 21.11 -1.41
C VAL A 645 -5.27 22.23 -0.42
N GLU A 646 -5.76 23.36 -0.93
CA GLU A 646 -6.22 24.48 -0.11
C GLU A 646 -7.37 24.10 0.84
N GLU A 647 -8.32 23.31 0.36
CA GLU A 647 -9.50 22.97 1.16
C GLU A 647 -9.16 21.96 2.26
N ILE A 648 -8.47 20.87 1.91
CA ILE A 648 -8.16 19.81 2.89
C ILE A 648 -7.23 20.29 4.00
N ALA A 649 -6.34 21.23 3.72
CA ALA A 649 -5.43 21.83 4.69
C ALA A 649 -6.14 22.63 5.80
N LYS A 650 -7.41 23.02 5.62
CA LYS A 650 -8.20 23.74 6.64
C LYS A 650 -8.64 22.83 7.80
N TYR A 651 -8.63 21.52 7.60
CA TYR A 651 -9.21 20.57 8.53
C TYR A 651 -8.12 19.80 9.29
N PRO A 652 -8.02 19.98 10.61
CA PRO A 652 -7.14 19.15 11.44
C PRO A 652 -7.64 17.70 11.44
N ASN A 653 -6.72 16.75 11.71
CA ASN A 653 -7.10 15.37 11.96
C ASN A 653 -7.47 15.16 13.45
N THR A 654 -7.88 13.95 13.82
CA THR A 654 -8.36 13.64 15.17
C THR A 654 -7.27 13.71 16.25
N ARG A 655 -5.98 13.78 15.91
CA ARG A 655 -4.83 13.91 16.86
C ARG A 655 -4.34 15.34 17.02
N TYR A 656 -4.91 16.30 16.33
CA TYR A 656 -4.50 17.69 16.44
C TYR A 656 -4.58 18.18 17.89
N GLY A 657 -3.49 18.78 18.37
CA GLY A 657 -3.40 19.26 19.75
C GLY A 657 -3.29 18.17 20.84
N ARG A 658 -3.20 16.89 20.47
CA ARG A 658 -3.14 15.75 21.43
C ARG A 658 -1.74 15.23 21.73
N GLY A 659 -0.71 15.79 21.08
CA GLY A 659 0.68 15.47 21.33
C GLY A 659 1.57 15.40 20.10
N PRO A 660 1.21 14.71 19.01
CA PRO A 660 2.05 14.64 17.82
C PRO A 660 2.28 15.99 17.15
N ILE A 661 3.44 16.14 16.52
CA ILE A 661 3.71 17.21 15.57
C ILE A 661 2.86 16.95 14.32
N GLY A 662 2.24 18.00 13.77
CA GLY A 662 1.33 17.92 12.64
C GLY A 662 -0.12 17.90 13.08
N GLY A 663 -0.74 16.74 13.12
CA GLY A 663 -2.20 16.65 13.36
C GLY A 663 -3.02 17.28 12.24
N ILE A 664 -2.47 17.33 11.02
CA ILE A 664 -3.06 18.00 9.86
C ILE A 664 -3.30 17.02 8.72
N ARG A 665 -4.02 17.48 7.71
CA ARG A 665 -4.32 16.75 6.48
C ARG A 665 -3.54 17.32 5.31
N TYR A 666 -3.14 16.43 4.39
CA TYR A 666 -2.52 16.79 3.13
C TYR A 666 -3.05 15.91 1.99
N SER A 667 -2.47 15.99 0.81
CA SER A 667 -2.93 15.28 -0.38
C SER A 667 -1.97 14.16 -0.78
N GLY A 668 -2.50 13.13 -1.47
CA GLY A 668 -1.77 12.06 -2.15
C GLY A 668 -2.49 11.67 -3.44
N THR A 669 -1.80 10.99 -4.36
CA THR A 669 -2.39 10.54 -5.63
C THR A 669 -2.36 9.01 -5.78
N SER A 670 -2.02 8.25 -4.75
CA SER A 670 -1.97 6.80 -4.82
C SER A 670 -3.37 6.22 -5.00
N SER A 671 -3.65 5.68 -6.18
CA SER A 671 -4.99 5.17 -6.49
C SER A 671 -5.16 3.68 -6.22
N ILE A 672 -4.06 2.93 -5.99
CA ILE A 672 -4.09 1.46 -6.06
C ILE A 672 -4.80 1.01 -7.35
N SER A 673 -5.67 -0.01 -7.36
CA SER A 673 -6.58 -0.26 -8.49
C SER A 673 -7.95 0.40 -8.34
N ALA A 674 -8.07 1.41 -7.45
CA ALA A 674 -9.34 2.12 -7.23
C ALA A 674 -9.83 2.88 -8.49
N ASN A 675 -8.94 3.23 -9.42
CA ASN A 675 -9.30 3.76 -10.72
C ASN A 675 -10.25 2.82 -11.49
N VAL A 676 -10.08 1.50 -11.38
CA VAL A 676 -10.97 0.50 -11.97
C VAL A 676 -12.31 0.48 -11.24
N GLY A 677 -12.30 0.34 -9.91
CA GLY A 677 -13.50 0.31 -9.08
C GLY A 677 -14.31 1.62 -9.14
N GLN A 678 -13.66 2.77 -9.05
CA GLN A 678 -14.28 4.09 -9.16
C GLN A 678 -14.81 4.36 -10.58
N GLY A 679 -14.08 3.92 -11.61
CA GLY A 679 -14.52 4.00 -13.00
C GLY A 679 -15.82 3.23 -13.25
N ARG A 680 -15.98 2.05 -12.65
CA ARG A 680 -17.22 1.25 -12.73
C ARG A 680 -18.44 2.02 -12.22
N GLY A 681 -18.30 2.83 -11.18
CA GLY A 681 -19.36 3.68 -10.61
C GLY A 681 -19.48 5.07 -11.23
N THR A 682 -18.79 5.35 -12.35
CA THR A 682 -18.78 6.65 -13.01
C THR A 682 -19.36 6.55 -14.41
N LEU A 683 -20.38 7.36 -14.70
CA LEU A 683 -20.99 7.46 -16.03
C LEU A 683 -19.98 8.06 -17.04
N ALA A 684 -20.40 8.15 -18.32
CA ALA A 684 -19.60 8.75 -19.39
C ALA A 684 -19.08 10.15 -18.98
N THR A 685 -17.84 10.46 -19.36
CA THR A 685 -17.17 11.73 -18.97
C THR A 685 -16.76 12.53 -20.21
N PRO A 686 -16.68 13.88 -20.11
CA PRO A 686 -16.43 14.77 -21.27
C PRO A 686 -15.07 14.62 -21.94
N ASP A 687 -14.16 13.80 -21.42
CA ASP A 687 -12.91 13.40 -22.10
C ASP A 687 -13.12 12.34 -23.20
N GLY A 688 -14.34 11.84 -23.34
CA GLY A 688 -14.73 10.79 -24.29
C GLY A 688 -14.71 9.37 -23.72
N ARG A 689 -14.54 9.22 -22.37
CA ARG A 689 -14.57 7.93 -21.68
C ARG A 689 -16.00 7.39 -21.56
N HIS A 690 -16.21 6.12 -21.90
CA HIS A 690 -17.49 5.43 -21.70
C HIS A 690 -17.81 5.17 -20.23
N ALA A 691 -19.09 5.10 -19.92
CA ALA A 691 -19.58 4.71 -18.61
C ALA A 691 -19.01 3.34 -18.18
N GLY A 692 -18.66 3.22 -16.89
CA GLY A 692 -18.19 1.95 -16.31
C GLY A 692 -16.75 1.54 -16.65
N THR A 693 -16.06 2.23 -17.56
CA THR A 693 -14.65 1.94 -17.88
C THR A 693 -13.68 2.53 -16.84
N PRO A 694 -12.45 2.00 -16.69
CA PRO A 694 -11.48 2.52 -15.75
C PRO A 694 -11.15 4.01 -15.95
N LEU A 695 -10.83 4.70 -14.86
CA LEU A 695 -10.24 6.03 -14.86
C LEU A 695 -8.72 5.94 -14.97
N ALA A 696 -8.03 7.05 -15.17
CA ALA A 696 -6.58 7.12 -15.07
C ALA A 696 -6.11 6.90 -13.63
N GLU A 697 -5.03 6.17 -13.45
CA GLU A 697 -4.44 5.89 -12.15
C GLU A 697 -3.45 6.98 -11.71
N GLY A 698 -3.43 7.31 -10.43
CA GLY A 698 -2.51 8.28 -9.85
C GLY A 698 -2.49 9.61 -10.59
N CYS A 699 -1.30 10.05 -10.98
CA CYS A 699 -1.10 11.22 -11.84
C CYS A 699 -0.71 10.85 -13.28
N SER A 700 -0.86 9.59 -13.67
CA SER A 700 -0.59 9.13 -15.04
C SER A 700 -1.61 9.71 -16.01
N PRO A 701 -1.25 9.92 -17.31
CA PRO A 701 -2.20 10.35 -18.33
C PRO A 701 -3.35 9.35 -18.56
N SER A 702 -4.43 9.82 -19.12
CA SER A 702 -5.51 8.95 -19.61
C SER A 702 -4.99 7.98 -20.67
N HIS A 703 -5.51 6.75 -20.66
CA HIS A 703 -5.04 5.66 -21.54
C HIS A 703 -4.96 6.07 -23.02
N ASN A 704 -3.81 5.87 -23.63
CA ASN A 704 -3.50 6.21 -25.02
C ASN A 704 -3.67 7.68 -25.40
N MET A 705 -3.70 8.61 -24.43
CA MET A 705 -3.79 10.05 -24.71
C MET A 705 -2.42 10.75 -24.72
N ASP A 706 -1.39 10.18 -24.15
CA ASP A 706 -0.01 10.66 -24.08
C ASP A 706 0.80 10.30 -25.35
N LYS A 707 0.51 11.00 -26.43
CA LYS A 707 1.02 10.68 -27.79
C LYS A 707 2.41 11.27 -28.10
N LYS A 708 2.92 12.19 -27.27
CA LYS A 708 4.21 12.87 -27.52
C LYS A 708 5.40 12.19 -26.80
N GLY A 709 5.21 10.98 -26.28
CA GLY A 709 6.28 10.17 -25.66
C GLY A 709 6.58 10.48 -24.20
N PRO A 710 7.47 9.68 -23.55
CA PRO A 710 7.68 9.69 -22.12
C PRO A 710 8.19 11.01 -21.57
N THR A 711 9.04 11.74 -22.31
CA THR A 711 9.56 13.06 -21.89
C THR A 711 8.44 14.06 -21.69
N SER A 712 7.45 14.08 -22.58
CA SER A 712 6.30 15.00 -22.48
C SER A 712 5.41 14.65 -21.28
N VAL A 713 5.22 13.34 -20.99
CA VAL A 713 4.53 12.89 -19.78
C VAL A 713 5.22 13.42 -18.53
N LEU A 714 6.54 13.25 -18.41
CA LEU A 714 7.30 13.71 -17.24
C LEU A 714 7.19 15.22 -17.03
N LYS A 715 7.19 16.00 -18.11
CA LYS A 715 7.00 17.45 -18.04
C LYS A 715 5.59 17.82 -17.58
N SER A 716 4.56 17.17 -18.10
CA SER A 716 3.17 17.41 -17.67
C SER A 716 2.97 17.09 -16.19
N VAL A 717 3.45 15.94 -15.74
CA VAL A 717 3.37 15.52 -14.33
C VAL A 717 4.10 16.47 -13.40
N SER A 718 5.23 17.04 -13.84
CA SER A 718 6.03 17.98 -13.05
C SER A 718 5.33 19.34 -12.82
N LYS A 719 4.25 19.63 -13.54
CA LYS A 719 3.44 20.85 -13.34
C LYS A 719 2.47 20.72 -12.16
N LEU A 720 2.25 19.51 -11.63
CA LEU A 720 1.49 19.31 -10.40
C LEU A 720 2.22 19.91 -9.19
N PRO A 721 1.51 20.31 -8.12
CA PRO A 721 2.12 20.84 -6.92
C PRO A 721 2.74 19.71 -6.06
N THR A 722 3.78 19.05 -6.58
CA THR A 722 4.37 17.85 -5.99
C THR A 722 4.97 18.08 -4.60
N ASP A 723 5.39 19.30 -4.28
CA ASP A 723 5.86 19.72 -2.96
C ASP A 723 4.73 19.86 -1.91
N GLU A 724 3.48 19.97 -2.34
CA GLU A 724 2.29 19.99 -1.49
C GLU A 724 1.60 18.61 -1.40
N ILE A 725 1.84 17.74 -2.39
CA ILE A 725 1.27 16.38 -2.45
C ILE A 725 2.19 15.42 -1.69
N VAL A 726 2.39 15.66 -0.40
CA VAL A 726 3.37 14.93 0.44
C VAL A 726 2.95 13.50 0.74
N GLY A 727 1.69 13.17 0.55
CA GLY A 727 1.15 11.81 0.73
C GLY A 727 1.50 10.82 -0.39
N GLY A 728 2.37 11.22 -1.33
CA GLY A 728 2.85 10.38 -2.44
C GLY A 728 2.21 10.73 -3.78
N VAL A 729 3.04 10.85 -4.81
CA VAL A 729 2.65 11.16 -6.19
C VAL A 729 2.94 9.95 -7.06
N LEU A 730 1.91 9.19 -7.43
CA LEU A 730 2.08 7.95 -8.18
C LEU A 730 2.13 8.21 -9.69
N LEU A 731 3.24 7.88 -10.34
CA LEU A 731 3.38 7.86 -11.80
C LEU A 731 3.76 6.48 -12.29
N ASN A 732 2.94 5.91 -13.18
CA ASN A 732 3.25 4.69 -13.92
C ASN A 732 3.73 5.01 -15.34
N GLN A 733 4.72 4.26 -15.80
CA GLN A 733 5.10 4.20 -17.22
C GLN A 733 5.18 2.74 -17.68
N LYS A 734 4.76 2.47 -18.91
CA LYS A 734 4.92 1.16 -19.56
C LYS A 734 5.90 1.29 -20.71
N VAL A 735 6.93 0.44 -20.72
CA VAL A 735 8.01 0.46 -21.71
C VAL A 735 8.12 -0.92 -22.35
N ASN A 736 8.26 -0.93 -23.68
CA ASN A 736 8.53 -2.19 -24.38
C ASN A 736 9.92 -2.73 -23.99
N PRO A 737 10.05 -4.02 -23.59
CA PRO A 737 11.33 -4.60 -23.22
C PRO A 737 12.43 -4.41 -24.26
N GLN A 738 12.12 -4.48 -25.55
CA GLN A 738 13.11 -4.35 -26.63
C GLN A 738 13.77 -2.97 -26.68
N THR A 739 13.10 -1.92 -26.16
CA THR A 739 13.69 -0.59 -26.04
C THR A 739 14.76 -0.47 -24.96
N LEU A 740 14.96 -1.51 -24.14
CA LEU A 740 16.01 -1.61 -23.12
C LEU A 740 17.03 -2.71 -23.43
N ALA A 741 17.06 -3.22 -24.67
CA ALA A 741 17.92 -4.31 -25.06
C ALA A 741 19.40 -3.90 -25.12
N LYS A 742 19.70 -2.65 -25.45
CA LYS A 742 21.07 -2.13 -25.58
C LYS A 742 21.47 -1.31 -24.36
N GLU A 743 22.77 -1.30 -24.08
CA GLU A 743 23.33 -0.45 -23.01
C GLU A 743 23.06 1.04 -23.23
N GLU A 744 23.11 1.52 -24.48
CA GLU A 744 22.81 2.90 -24.84
C GLU A 744 21.39 3.30 -24.45
N ASP A 745 20.41 2.43 -24.63
CA ASP A 745 19.01 2.69 -24.31
C ASP A 745 18.81 2.71 -22.78
N LYS A 746 19.50 1.85 -22.05
CA LYS A 746 19.55 1.89 -20.58
C LYS A 746 20.10 3.26 -20.11
N GLN A 747 21.17 3.73 -20.72
CA GLN A 747 21.75 5.03 -20.37
C GLN A 747 20.81 6.22 -20.72
N LYS A 748 20.02 6.13 -21.79
CA LYS A 748 18.97 7.12 -22.11
C LYS A 748 17.90 7.14 -21.00
N LEU A 749 17.45 5.96 -20.53
CA LEU A 749 16.49 5.90 -19.43
C LEU A 749 17.04 6.51 -18.14
N ILE A 750 18.30 6.23 -17.79
CA ILE A 750 18.96 6.83 -16.63
C ILE A 750 19.05 8.34 -16.77
N ALA A 751 19.38 8.86 -17.96
CA ALA A 751 19.41 10.29 -18.24
C ALA A 751 18.01 10.93 -18.13
N LEU A 752 16.97 10.23 -18.59
CA LEU A 752 15.58 10.66 -18.48
C LEU A 752 15.16 10.75 -17.00
N LEU A 753 15.44 9.72 -16.19
CA LEU A 753 15.16 9.69 -14.75
C LEU A 753 15.90 10.82 -14.01
N ARG A 754 17.19 11.04 -14.31
CA ARG A 754 17.96 12.14 -13.74
C ARG A 754 17.38 13.50 -14.10
N THR A 755 16.92 13.69 -15.33
CA THR A 755 16.28 14.93 -15.75
C THR A 755 14.96 15.14 -15.02
N PHE A 756 14.14 14.10 -14.91
CA PHE A 756 12.88 14.13 -14.20
C PHE A 756 13.06 14.51 -12.73
N PHE A 757 14.02 13.90 -12.03
CA PHE A 757 14.23 14.16 -10.62
C PHE A 757 14.98 15.46 -10.34
N ASN A 758 16.10 15.72 -11.02
CA ASN A 758 16.97 16.84 -10.70
C ASN A 758 16.50 18.17 -11.28
N ARG A 759 15.80 18.17 -12.43
CA ARG A 759 15.41 19.40 -13.13
C ARG A 759 13.91 19.66 -13.12
N LEU A 760 13.12 18.62 -13.21
CA LEU A 760 11.67 18.72 -13.24
C LEU A 760 11.02 18.51 -11.87
N HIS A 761 11.81 18.17 -10.83
CA HIS A 761 11.35 17.94 -9.46
C HIS A 761 10.22 16.92 -9.35
N GLY A 762 10.29 15.86 -10.17
CA GLY A 762 9.39 14.73 -10.09
C GLY A 762 9.49 14.04 -8.73
N TYR A 763 8.38 13.56 -8.22
CA TYR A 763 8.30 12.95 -6.88
C TYR A 763 8.65 11.46 -6.90
N HIS A 764 7.99 10.70 -7.78
CA HIS A 764 8.07 9.24 -7.85
C HIS A 764 7.81 8.76 -9.27
N ILE A 765 8.40 7.64 -9.63
CA ILE A 765 8.12 6.92 -10.89
C ILE A 765 8.33 5.42 -10.73
N GLN A 766 7.52 4.64 -11.43
CA GLN A 766 7.65 3.19 -11.54
C GLN A 766 7.36 2.73 -12.97
N TYR A 767 7.89 1.54 -13.32
CA TYR A 767 7.83 1.05 -14.70
C TYR A 767 7.23 -0.36 -14.80
N ASN A 768 6.37 -0.56 -15.81
CA ASN A 768 6.07 -1.87 -16.37
C ASN A 768 6.96 -2.10 -17.59
N VAL A 769 7.87 -3.05 -17.53
CA VAL A 769 8.71 -3.45 -18.68
C VAL A 769 8.10 -4.71 -19.28
N VAL A 770 7.02 -4.54 -20.03
CA VAL A 770 6.25 -5.64 -20.63
C VAL A 770 5.56 -5.14 -21.91
N SER A 771 5.53 -5.98 -22.94
CA SER A 771 4.82 -5.63 -24.19
C SER A 771 3.31 -5.87 -24.08
N ARG A 772 2.55 -5.11 -24.86
CA ARG A 772 1.11 -5.28 -24.96
C ARG A 772 0.73 -6.67 -25.49
N GLU A 773 1.52 -7.20 -26.43
CA GLU A 773 1.33 -8.54 -27.00
C GLU A 773 1.47 -9.63 -25.94
N THR A 774 2.48 -9.52 -25.05
CA THR A 774 2.66 -10.45 -23.92
C THR A 774 1.47 -10.45 -22.98
N LEU A 775 0.94 -9.27 -22.65
CA LEU A 775 -0.24 -9.13 -21.77
C LEU A 775 -1.50 -9.72 -22.40
N ILE A 776 -1.71 -9.49 -23.70
CA ILE A 776 -2.85 -10.07 -24.46
C ILE A 776 -2.73 -11.60 -24.53
N ASP A 777 -1.51 -12.11 -24.76
CA ASP A 777 -1.28 -13.56 -24.80
C ASP A 777 -1.47 -14.19 -23.41
N ALA A 778 -1.02 -13.54 -22.35
CA ALA A 778 -1.22 -13.96 -20.97
C ALA A 778 -2.70 -13.99 -20.55
N GLN A 779 -3.51 -13.05 -21.04
CA GLN A 779 -4.95 -13.04 -20.80
C GLN A 779 -5.67 -14.20 -21.52
N LYS A 780 -5.20 -14.58 -22.71
CA LYS A 780 -5.75 -15.69 -23.51
C LYS A 780 -5.24 -17.06 -23.06
N HIS A 781 -3.98 -17.12 -22.60
CA HIS A 781 -3.25 -18.36 -22.28
C HIS A 781 -2.60 -18.27 -20.89
N PRO A 782 -3.39 -18.09 -19.81
CA PRO A 782 -2.85 -17.86 -18.46
C PRO A 782 -1.93 -19.01 -17.98
N GLU A 783 -2.16 -20.22 -18.44
CA GLU A 783 -1.33 -21.39 -18.10
C GLU A 783 0.12 -21.29 -18.60
N LYS A 784 0.38 -20.48 -19.65
CA LYS A 784 1.72 -20.25 -20.20
C LYS A 784 2.49 -19.15 -19.48
N HIS A 785 1.77 -18.27 -18.75
CA HIS A 785 2.29 -17.05 -18.13
C HIS A 785 2.02 -17.01 -16.63
N ARG A 786 2.18 -18.15 -15.93
CA ARG A 786 1.89 -18.26 -14.49
C ARG A 786 2.72 -17.32 -13.63
N ASP A 787 3.95 -17.04 -14.06
CA ASP A 787 4.94 -16.24 -13.36
C ASP A 787 4.96 -14.77 -13.82
N LEU A 788 4.05 -14.37 -14.73
CA LEU A 788 3.99 -12.99 -15.20
C LEU A 788 3.51 -12.09 -14.08
N ILE A 789 4.37 -11.18 -13.64
CA ILE A 789 4.09 -10.15 -12.64
C ILE A 789 4.02 -8.81 -13.36
N VAL A 790 3.06 -7.99 -12.98
CA VAL A 790 2.88 -6.63 -13.51
C VAL A 790 2.78 -5.61 -12.39
N ARG A 791 3.19 -4.38 -12.67
CA ARG A 791 2.95 -3.25 -11.80
C ARG A 791 1.53 -2.73 -12.00
N VAL A 792 0.72 -2.81 -10.97
CA VAL A 792 -0.68 -2.31 -11.03
C VAL A 792 -0.70 -0.80 -10.81
N ALA A 793 -0.58 -0.34 -9.58
CA ALA A 793 -0.42 1.06 -9.23
C ALA A 793 0.14 1.15 -7.79
N GLY A 794 1.46 1.37 -7.66
CA GLY A 794 2.15 1.39 -6.38
C GLY A 794 2.52 0.00 -5.82
N TYR A 795 2.08 -1.07 -6.47
CA TYR A 795 2.38 -2.46 -6.09
C TYR A 795 2.41 -3.36 -7.32
N SER A 796 3.00 -4.54 -7.17
CA SER A 796 3.04 -5.58 -8.20
C SER A 796 2.12 -6.75 -7.81
N ALA A 797 1.58 -7.44 -8.82
CA ALA A 797 0.76 -8.63 -8.65
C ALA A 797 1.00 -9.62 -9.81
N PHE A 798 0.72 -10.89 -9.59
CA PHE A 798 0.64 -11.84 -10.69
C PHE A 798 -0.52 -11.45 -11.62
N PHE A 799 -0.24 -11.35 -12.92
CA PHE A 799 -1.25 -10.89 -13.90
C PHE A 799 -2.50 -11.76 -13.91
N ASN A 800 -2.31 -13.07 -13.77
CA ASN A 800 -3.39 -14.05 -13.86
C ASN A 800 -4.34 -14.10 -12.64
N VAL A 801 -3.98 -13.48 -11.51
CA VAL A 801 -4.87 -13.41 -10.34
C VAL A 801 -5.73 -12.14 -10.35
N LEU A 802 -5.43 -11.20 -11.25
CA LEU A 802 -6.19 -9.96 -11.40
C LEU A 802 -7.52 -10.21 -12.11
N SER A 803 -8.54 -9.45 -11.73
CA SER A 803 -9.81 -9.45 -12.46
C SER A 803 -9.61 -9.01 -13.90
N LYS A 804 -10.50 -9.48 -14.79
CA LYS A 804 -10.43 -9.10 -16.22
C LYS A 804 -10.41 -7.60 -16.43
N ALA A 805 -11.19 -6.84 -15.67
CA ALA A 805 -11.23 -5.38 -15.77
C ALA A 805 -9.89 -4.71 -15.43
N THR A 806 -9.17 -5.24 -14.42
CA THR A 806 -7.82 -4.75 -14.06
C THR A 806 -6.78 -5.16 -15.10
N GLN A 807 -6.87 -6.36 -15.66
CA GLN A 807 -6.00 -6.79 -16.76
C GLN A 807 -6.20 -5.88 -17.99
N ASP A 808 -7.44 -5.60 -18.37
CA ASP A 808 -7.78 -4.73 -19.49
C ASP A 808 -7.26 -3.30 -19.28
N ASP A 809 -7.34 -2.77 -18.05
CA ASP A 809 -6.74 -1.48 -17.66
C ASP A 809 -5.23 -1.45 -17.93
N ILE A 810 -4.49 -2.47 -17.48
CA ILE A 810 -3.03 -2.54 -17.67
C ILE A 810 -2.65 -2.70 -19.14
N ILE A 811 -3.41 -3.49 -19.90
CA ILE A 811 -3.23 -3.65 -21.35
C ILE A 811 -3.44 -2.30 -22.08
N ALA A 812 -4.43 -1.51 -21.63
CA ALA A 812 -4.80 -0.25 -22.28
C ALA A 812 -3.82 0.91 -22.01
N ARG A 813 -2.92 0.81 -21.01
CA ARG A 813 -1.92 1.85 -20.73
C ARG A 813 -0.99 2.04 -21.91
N THR A 814 -0.61 3.30 -22.17
CA THR A 814 0.31 3.64 -23.27
C THR A 814 1.64 2.93 -23.12
N GLU A 815 2.10 2.28 -24.19
CA GLU A 815 3.42 1.65 -24.27
C GLU A 815 4.39 2.61 -24.97
N HIS A 816 5.43 3.01 -24.24
CA HIS A 816 6.43 3.95 -24.72
C HIS A 816 7.65 3.24 -25.31
N ALA A 817 8.24 3.87 -26.35
CA ALA A 817 9.61 3.64 -26.78
C ALA A 817 10.51 4.78 -26.24
N LEU A 818 11.79 4.47 -25.95
CA LEU A 818 12.78 5.41 -25.43
C LEU A 818 13.65 6.02 -26.54
#